data_f3009eb312a8c53a88634d8b5b0188b3
#
_entry.id   f3009eb312a8c53a88634d8b5b0188b3
#
_cell.length_a   1.000
_cell.length_b   1.000
_cell.length_c   1.000
_cell.angle_alpha   90.00
_cell.angle_beta   90.00
_cell.angle_gamma   90.00
#
_symmetry.space_group_name_H-M   'P 1'
#
loop_
_entity.id
_entity.type
_entity.pdbx_description
1 polymer ?
#
loop_
_entity_poly.entity_id
_entity_poly.type
_entity_poly.pdbx_seq_one_letter_code
_entity_poly.pdbx_strand_id
1 'polypeptide(L)'
;MTDRVKNMLAILKKRDYRKLRSFGVRNVTEETRGLNSYDRRAKLLELAFAAEVPSLYGGDDIFGFNRTTTAVPRDDEVTDWGFGNVILDFEKLLSTGLDGIKAEAEAELTDATGEERDFLCGVIKSLAACDGIIERYRVRAEIDGRKGLAAALGQVPKRGARSYYEALLTLKFMVYALRLNRNVHTPLGRFDQYMKPYYELSKNVGATDEEIKELTELFFISLNFDTDIYLGVQTGDNGQSMVLGGMTPDGEDGANALTEICLAASEELKLIDPKINLRVNERTPISVYERGTRLTKQGLGFPQYMNDDVVIPALMAWGYDERDARNYAVAACWEFIMSGNAADIPNAASLNFPLSVERATKKLGECRDFDEFTELVKHEVKAQVDELTRQHLEHLDNPDLDPFVSAFVGDCIRNKKDVRRGGAKYNNYGMHGAGLSNAADAVTAIKVKVFDEKSVTPDELNAAIEANFEGFSELRNALIACPKTGNNDALPDGIMRELAYAFADALKGKTTPFGGVWRAGTGSAMEYVNAAAVVGATADGRKAGEYYACSFSPSLTARLSGPLSAVQSFTSFDLAPVCNGGPFTIEIHDAVFRNAEGEKKTAALVKAFIDRGGHQIQINAINRDKLLDAQAHPENYPNLIVRVWGWSGYFAELDKKYQDHVIKRAEFNFG
;
A
#
# COMPACT_ATOMS: atom_id res chain seq x y z
N MET A 1 -2.38 -12.07 -25.44
CA MET A 1 -1.27 -11.08 -25.76
C MET A 1 -1.00 -11.05 -27.26
N THR A 2 -0.98 -9.86 -27.86
CA THR A 2 -0.54 -9.60 -29.24
C THR A 2 0.99 -9.70 -29.36
N ASP A 3 1.54 -9.75 -30.57
CA ASP A 3 2.99 -9.76 -30.76
C ASP A 3 3.65 -8.46 -30.31
N ARG A 4 2.95 -7.34 -30.41
CA ARG A 4 3.36 -6.04 -29.90
C ARG A 4 3.57 -6.10 -28.38
N VAL A 5 2.61 -6.61 -27.63
CA VAL A 5 2.70 -6.79 -26.17
C VAL A 5 3.81 -7.74 -25.78
N LYS A 6 3.97 -8.88 -26.49
CA LYS A 6 5.06 -9.83 -26.25
C LYS A 6 6.44 -9.19 -26.43
N ASN A 7 6.62 -8.38 -27.48
CA ASN A 7 7.87 -7.67 -27.74
C ASN A 7 8.20 -6.68 -26.62
N MET A 8 7.24 -5.85 -26.20
CA MET A 8 7.44 -4.90 -25.10
C MET A 8 7.73 -5.58 -23.78
N LEU A 9 7.03 -6.69 -23.47
CA LEU A 9 7.30 -7.49 -22.29
C LEU A 9 8.70 -8.12 -22.30
N ALA A 10 9.18 -8.56 -23.47
CA ALA A 10 10.54 -9.08 -23.62
C ALA A 10 11.60 -8.00 -23.38
N ILE A 11 11.36 -6.77 -23.84
CA ILE A 11 12.23 -5.61 -23.58
C ILE A 11 12.27 -5.29 -22.08
N LEU A 12 11.11 -5.24 -21.41
CA LEU A 12 11.03 -5.02 -19.98
C LEU A 12 11.85 -6.07 -19.20
N LYS A 13 11.68 -7.36 -19.54
CA LYS A 13 12.35 -8.47 -18.84
C LYS A 13 13.87 -8.47 -18.99
N LYS A 14 14.44 -7.88 -20.05
CA LYS A 14 15.89 -7.70 -20.22
C LYS A 14 16.47 -6.65 -19.28
N ARG A 15 15.63 -5.74 -18.78
CA ARG A 15 16.01 -4.63 -17.88
C ARG A 15 17.14 -3.73 -18.40
N ASP A 16 17.36 -3.70 -19.71
CA ASP A 16 18.38 -2.86 -20.34
C ASP A 16 18.11 -1.36 -20.16
N TYR A 17 16.85 -0.99 -19.90
CA TYR A 17 16.47 0.38 -19.56
C TYR A 17 17.22 0.93 -18.34
N ARG A 18 17.66 0.09 -17.41
CA ARG A 18 18.47 0.48 -16.24
C ARG A 18 19.81 1.09 -16.66
N LYS A 19 20.37 0.68 -17.79
CA LYS A 19 21.63 1.20 -18.33
C LYS A 19 21.50 2.60 -18.93
N LEU A 20 20.29 3.06 -19.20
CA LEU A 20 20.00 4.36 -19.77
C LEU A 20 19.88 5.46 -18.72
N ARG A 21 19.89 5.09 -17.44
CA ARG A 21 19.77 6.02 -16.32
C ARG A 21 21.14 6.51 -15.88
N SER A 22 21.21 7.82 -15.63
CA SER A 22 22.34 8.41 -14.93
C SER A 22 22.04 8.52 -13.43
N PHE A 23 23.03 8.24 -12.60
CA PHE A 23 22.97 8.40 -11.17
C PHE A 23 23.86 9.57 -10.77
N GLY A 24 23.34 10.56 -10.07
CA GLY A 24 24.09 11.68 -9.55
C GLY A 24 23.19 12.70 -8.86
N VAL A 25 23.68 13.33 -7.81
CA VAL A 25 23.00 14.42 -7.10
C VAL A 25 23.56 15.72 -7.62
N ARG A 26 22.70 16.61 -8.09
CA ARG A 26 23.05 18.01 -8.40
C ARG A 26 22.52 18.88 -7.28
N ASN A 27 23.41 19.49 -6.49
CA ASN A 27 23.00 20.52 -5.55
C ASN A 27 22.62 21.80 -6.32
N VAL A 28 21.45 22.33 -6.02
CA VAL A 28 20.86 23.50 -6.68
C VAL A 28 20.46 24.60 -5.68
N THR A 29 20.96 24.55 -4.45
CA THR A 29 20.64 25.50 -3.37
C THR A 29 20.90 26.95 -3.80
N GLU A 30 21.94 27.20 -4.59
CA GLU A 30 22.23 28.55 -5.12
C GLU A 30 21.18 29.01 -6.15
N GLU A 31 20.59 28.09 -6.93
CA GLU A 31 19.59 28.39 -7.96
C GLU A 31 18.21 28.69 -7.35
N THR A 32 17.98 28.25 -6.12
CA THR A 32 16.73 28.43 -5.37
C THR A 32 16.84 29.47 -4.25
N ARG A 33 18.03 30.03 -4.05
CA ARG A 33 18.29 31.03 -2.99
C ARG A 33 17.36 32.22 -3.14
N GLY A 34 16.74 32.64 -2.01
CA GLY A 34 15.84 33.79 -1.96
C GLY A 34 14.43 33.54 -2.48
N LEU A 35 14.12 32.35 -2.97
CA LEU A 35 12.75 31.94 -3.30
C LEU A 35 11.98 31.63 -2.01
N ASN A 36 10.67 31.93 -1.99
CA ASN A 36 9.77 31.38 -0.97
C ASN A 36 9.64 29.86 -1.13
N SER A 37 9.12 29.17 -0.11
CA SER A 37 9.08 27.71 -0.07
C SER A 37 8.29 27.09 -1.22
N TYR A 38 7.20 27.71 -1.68
CA TYR A 38 6.40 27.21 -2.81
C TYR A 38 7.11 27.37 -4.14
N ASP A 39 7.70 28.55 -4.39
CA ASP A 39 8.47 28.83 -5.60
C ASP A 39 9.71 27.93 -5.68
N ARG A 40 10.33 27.65 -4.54
CA ARG A 40 11.47 26.73 -4.43
C ARG A 40 11.09 25.32 -4.86
N ARG A 41 9.96 24.79 -4.37
CA ARG A 41 9.45 23.48 -4.78
C ARG A 41 9.11 23.41 -6.27
N ALA A 42 8.42 24.42 -6.80
CA ALA A 42 8.13 24.52 -8.24
C ALA A 42 9.42 24.56 -9.09
N LYS A 43 10.45 25.30 -8.63
CA LYS A 43 11.75 25.37 -9.29
C LYS A 43 12.49 24.03 -9.28
N LEU A 44 12.44 23.29 -8.19
CA LEU A 44 13.03 21.96 -8.11
C LEU A 44 12.38 21.01 -9.14
N LEU A 45 11.06 21.04 -9.29
CA LEU A 45 10.34 20.27 -10.31
C LEU A 45 10.73 20.68 -11.73
N GLU A 46 10.81 21.98 -12.01
CA GLU A 46 11.29 22.51 -13.30
C GLU A 46 12.70 21.98 -13.63
N LEU A 47 13.62 22.06 -12.68
CA LEU A 47 14.99 21.56 -12.85
C LEU A 47 15.04 20.05 -13.03
N ALA A 48 14.19 19.29 -12.34
CA ALA A 48 14.05 17.86 -12.51
C ALA A 48 13.59 17.51 -13.93
N PHE A 49 12.55 18.18 -14.43
CA PHE A 49 12.13 18.00 -15.82
C PHE A 49 13.22 18.41 -16.83
N ALA A 50 13.93 19.50 -16.57
CA ALA A 50 15.00 19.95 -17.45
C ALA A 50 16.15 18.95 -17.57
N ALA A 51 16.45 18.21 -16.51
CA ALA A 51 17.49 17.19 -16.47
C ALA A 51 17.14 15.91 -17.27
N GLU A 52 15.85 15.65 -17.47
CA GLU A 52 15.41 14.46 -18.20
C GLU A 52 15.66 14.54 -19.71
N VAL A 53 16.01 13.40 -20.32
CA VAL A 53 16.13 13.26 -21.76
C VAL A 53 14.97 12.41 -22.26
N PRO A 54 14.09 12.90 -23.16
CA PRO A 54 12.98 12.11 -23.68
C PRO A 54 13.42 10.76 -24.20
N SER A 55 12.91 9.69 -23.62
CA SER A 55 13.26 8.31 -23.94
C SER A 55 12.04 7.50 -24.35
N LEU A 56 12.09 6.93 -25.55
CA LEU A 56 11.05 6.09 -26.11
C LEU A 56 11.63 4.68 -26.29
N TYR A 57 11.39 3.80 -25.31
CA TYR A 57 11.92 2.45 -25.30
C TYR A 57 11.36 1.58 -26.44
N GLY A 58 12.22 0.71 -26.95
CA GLY A 58 11.81 -0.47 -27.68
C GLY A 58 11.13 -0.29 -29.02
N GLY A 59 11.25 0.86 -29.66
CA GLY A 59 10.65 1.07 -30.98
C GLY A 59 9.12 1.21 -30.99
N ASP A 60 8.40 0.73 -29.97
CA ASP A 60 6.94 0.75 -29.89
C ASP A 60 6.43 1.17 -28.49
N ASP A 61 7.14 2.01 -27.81
CA ASP A 61 6.65 2.62 -26.56
C ASP A 61 5.65 3.73 -26.92
N ILE A 62 4.36 3.41 -26.76
CA ILE A 62 3.27 4.33 -27.08
C ILE A 62 2.97 5.32 -25.98
N PHE A 63 3.49 5.11 -24.77
CA PHE A 63 3.20 5.98 -23.62
C PHE A 63 4.34 6.96 -23.31
N GLY A 64 5.58 6.72 -23.76
CA GLY A 64 6.71 7.57 -23.42
C GLY A 64 6.94 7.74 -21.92
N PHE A 65 7.47 8.91 -21.50
CA PHE A 65 7.61 9.32 -20.11
C PHE A 65 8.31 8.32 -19.18
N ASN A 66 9.52 7.93 -19.55
CA ASN A 66 10.40 7.10 -18.74
C ASN A 66 11.52 7.94 -18.14
N ARG A 67 11.80 7.80 -16.84
CA ARG A 67 12.90 8.52 -16.20
C ARG A 67 14.25 8.10 -16.79
N THR A 68 15.08 9.09 -17.09
CA THR A 68 16.46 8.90 -17.58
C THR A 68 17.49 9.29 -16.54
N THR A 69 17.09 9.99 -15.48
CA THR A 69 17.95 10.26 -14.32
C THR A 69 17.29 9.76 -13.04
N THR A 70 18.11 9.26 -12.12
CA THR A 70 17.70 8.89 -10.76
C THR A 70 18.11 9.96 -9.75
N ALA A 71 18.89 10.94 -10.18
CA ALA A 71 19.29 12.08 -9.36
C ALA A 71 18.35 13.26 -9.63
N VAL A 72 17.43 13.48 -8.72
CA VAL A 72 16.62 14.69 -8.71
C VAL A 72 17.46 15.86 -8.17
N PRO A 73 17.32 17.08 -8.68
CA PRO A 73 18.01 18.26 -8.14
C PRO A 73 17.77 18.39 -6.64
N ARG A 74 18.82 18.60 -5.84
CA ARG A 74 18.76 18.66 -4.39
C ARG A 74 19.00 20.09 -3.92
N ASP A 75 18.12 20.56 -3.06
CA ASP A 75 18.27 21.80 -2.28
C ASP A 75 18.49 21.41 -0.81
N ASP A 76 19.56 21.90 -0.20
CA ASP A 76 19.91 21.54 1.19
C ASP A 76 18.94 22.13 2.22
N GLU A 77 18.09 23.09 1.83
CA GLU A 77 17.05 23.67 2.67
C GLU A 77 15.66 23.01 2.50
N VAL A 78 15.56 21.95 1.68
CA VAL A 78 14.33 21.20 1.43
C VAL A 78 14.57 19.74 1.73
N THR A 79 13.67 19.09 2.48
CA THR A 79 13.82 17.64 2.73
C THR A 79 13.62 16.84 1.45
N ASP A 80 14.21 15.65 1.40
CA ASP A 80 14.23 14.81 0.20
C ASP A 80 12.93 14.02 -0.05
N TRP A 81 11.92 14.15 0.81
CA TRP A 81 10.71 13.34 0.74
C TRP A 81 9.50 14.14 0.25
N GLY A 82 8.96 13.77 -0.90
CA GLY A 82 7.67 14.24 -1.37
C GLY A 82 6.50 13.60 -0.60
N PHE A 83 5.32 14.19 -0.71
CA PHE A 83 4.09 13.65 -0.12
C PHE A 83 3.66 12.38 -0.87
N GLY A 84 3.76 11.20 -0.23
CA GLY A 84 3.41 9.92 -0.80
C GLY A 84 2.04 9.40 -0.34
N ASN A 85 1.61 8.27 -0.90
CA ASN A 85 0.36 7.58 -0.55
C ASN A 85 -0.92 8.42 -0.76
N VAL A 86 -0.90 9.42 -1.65
CA VAL A 86 -2.07 10.21 -2.02
C VAL A 86 -2.62 9.73 -3.36
N ILE A 87 -3.95 9.66 -3.47
CA ILE A 87 -4.63 9.38 -4.74
C ILE A 87 -5.13 10.69 -5.30
N LEU A 88 -4.68 11.04 -6.50
CA LEU A 88 -5.05 12.27 -7.18
C LEU A 88 -6.51 12.22 -7.64
N ASP A 89 -7.09 13.40 -7.88
CA ASP A 89 -8.36 13.56 -8.57
C ASP A 89 -8.18 13.31 -10.08
N PHE A 90 -8.13 12.01 -10.43
CA PHE A 90 -7.98 11.60 -11.82
C PHE A 90 -9.18 11.97 -12.69
N GLU A 91 -10.40 12.04 -12.12
CA GLU A 91 -11.59 12.46 -12.88
C GLU A 91 -11.44 13.90 -13.38
N LYS A 92 -11.05 14.82 -12.48
CA LYS A 92 -10.79 16.22 -12.81
C LYS A 92 -9.64 16.34 -13.81
N LEU A 93 -8.52 15.68 -13.55
CA LEU A 93 -7.34 15.73 -14.42
C LEU A 93 -7.67 15.24 -15.83
N LEU A 94 -8.33 14.10 -15.97
CA LEU A 94 -8.66 13.51 -17.27
C LEU A 94 -9.70 14.32 -18.04
N SER A 95 -10.61 15.01 -17.35
CA SER A 95 -11.64 15.82 -17.99
C SER A 95 -11.16 17.22 -18.40
N THR A 96 -10.32 17.86 -17.57
CA THR A 96 -9.92 19.28 -17.80
C THR A 96 -8.46 19.44 -18.26
N GLY A 97 -7.59 18.46 -17.98
CA GLY A 97 -6.16 18.56 -18.21
C GLY A 97 -5.45 19.55 -17.28
N LEU A 98 -4.15 19.69 -17.49
CA LEU A 98 -3.30 20.61 -16.70
C LEU A 98 -3.72 22.07 -16.91
N ASP A 99 -4.11 22.45 -18.13
CA ASP A 99 -4.54 23.82 -18.47
C ASP A 99 -5.81 24.21 -17.69
N GLY A 100 -6.78 23.29 -17.55
CA GLY A 100 -7.99 23.54 -16.78
C GLY A 100 -7.74 23.72 -15.30
N ILE A 101 -6.87 22.90 -14.73
CA ILE A 101 -6.45 23.01 -13.31
C ILE A 101 -5.67 24.31 -13.06
N LYS A 102 -4.80 24.67 -14.00
CA LYS A 102 -4.06 25.94 -13.96
C LYS A 102 -4.99 27.15 -14.00
N ALA A 103 -5.99 27.13 -14.88
CA ALA A 103 -6.98 28.21 -14.99
C ALA A 103 -7.79 28.37 -13.68
N GLU A 104 -8.11 27.26 -12.99
CA GLU A 104 -8.75 27.34 -11.66
C GLU A 104 -7.84 28.04 -10.63
N ALA A 105 -6.55 27.68 -10.59
CA ALA A 105 -5.59 28.35 -9.69
C ALA A 105 -5.40 29.84 -10.04
N GLU A 106 -5.39 30.19 -11.32
CA GLU A 106 -5.32 31.59 -11.77
C GLU A 106 -6.57 32.40 -11.39
N ALA A 107 -7.74 31.78 -11.41
CA ALA A 107 -8.98 32.44 -10.95
C ALA A 107 -8.95 32.75 -9.46
N GLU A 108 -8.52 31.77 -8.64
CA GLU A 108 -8.39 31.94 -7.19
C GLU A 108 -7.27 32.91 -6.77
N LEU A 109 -6.30 33.15 -7.65
CA LEU A 109 -5.18 34.06 -7.39
C LEU A 109 -5.63 35.53 -7.33
N THR A 110 -6.77 35.89 -7.90
CA THR A 110 -7.24 37.27 -8.02
C THR A 110 -7.40 37.93 -6.65
N ASP A 111 -7.94 37.22 -5.66
CA ASP A 111 -8.21 37.75 -4.32
C ASP A 111 -7.19 37.25 -3.26
N ALA A 112 -6.20 36.42 -3.67
CA ALA A 112 -5.24 35.83 -2.77
C ALA A 112 -4.14 36.81 -2.35
N THR A 113 -3.76 36.73 -1.07
CA THR A 113 -2.68 37.57 -0.48
C THR A 113 -1.75 36.72 0.40
N GLY A 114 -0.52 37.22 0.65
CA GLY A 114 0.43 36.55 1.53
C GLY A 114 0.69 35.09 1.12
N GLU A 115 0.60 34.18 2.08
CA GLU A 115 0.88 32.75 1.86
C GLU A 115 -0.08 32.08 0.85
N GLU A 116 -1.35 32.50 0.81
CA GLU A 116 -2.33 32.00 -0.18
C GLU A 116 -1.87 32.28 -1.62
N ARG A 117 -1.38 33.53 -1.84
CA ARG A 117 -0.83 33.94 -3.12
C ARG A 117 0.43 33.16 -3.48
N ASP A 118 1.34 32.99 -2.53
CA ASP A 118 2.58 32.23 -2.72
C ASP A 118 2.26 30.77 -3.10
N PHE A 119 1.30 30.14 -2.41
CA PHE A 119 0.84 28.81 -2.69
C PHE A 119 0.30 28.69 -4.13
N LEU A 120 -0.67 29.54 -4.51
CA LEU A 120 -1.26 29.49 -5.85
C LEU A 120 -0.23 29.79 -6.96
N CYS A 121 0.70 30.71 -6.71
CA CYS A 121 1.84 30.94 -7.62
C CYS A 121 2.71 29.67 -7.76
N GLY A 122 2.99 28.98 -6.67
CA GLY A 122 3.71 27.70 -6.65
C GLY A 122 2.98 26.63 -7.47
N VAL A 123 1.67 26.51 -7.31
CA VAL A 123 0.82 25.61 -8.12
C VAL A 123 0.94 25.95 -9.62
N ILE A 124 0.70 27.19 -10.00
CA ILE A 124 0.75 27.64 -11.40
C ILE A 124 2.14 27.38 -12.03
N LYS A 125 3.22 27.68 -11.30
CA LYS A 125 4.60 27.43 -11.75
C LYS A 125 4.90 25.94 -11.88
N SER A 126 4.42 25.12 -10.95
CA SER A 126 4.58 23.66 -11.01
C SER A 126 3.88 23.05 -12.23
N LEU A 127 2.66 23.51 -12.54
CA LEU A 127 1.93 23.06 -13.72
C LEU A 127 2.60 23.56 -15.02
N ALA A 128 3.11 24.81 -15.04
CA ALA A 128 3.84 25.35 -16.17
C ALA A 128 5.16 24.61 -16.46
N ALA A 129 5.82 24.10 -15.42
CA ALA A 129 7.06 23.30 -15.58
C ALA A 129 6.82 22.02 -16.41
N CYS A 130 5.60 21.48 -16.40
CA CYS A 130 5.23 20.30 -17.21
C CYS A 130 5.28 20.57 -18.71
N ASP A 131 5.01 21.80 -19.16
CA ASP A 131 4.92 22.14 -20.57
C ASP A 131 6.20 21.83 -21.35
N GLY A 132 7.34 22.16 -20.77
CA GLY A 132 8.65 21.97 -21.40
C GLY A 132 8.97 20.51 -21.69
N ILE A 133 8.70 19.61 -20.75
CA ILE A 133 8.99 18.19 -20.92
C ILE A 133 7.98 17.53 -21.87
N ILE A 134 6.70 17.91 -21.81
CA ILE A 134 5.67 17.41 -22.74
C ILE A 134 6.05 17.74 -24.17
N GLU A 135 6.43 19.00 -24.43
CA GLU A 135 6.83 19.43 -25.78
C GLU A 135 8.10 18.70 -26.26
N ARG A 136 9.09 18.49 -25.40
CA ARG A 136 10.29 17.72 -25.78
C ARG A 136 9.96 16.26 -26.12
N TYR A 137 9.03 15.62 -25.40
CA TYR A 137 8.54 14.30 -25.76
C TYR A 137 7.74 14.32 -27.08
N ARG A 138 6.94 15.35 -27.33
CA ARG A 138 6.21 15.52 -28.58
C ARG A 138 7.16 15.63 -29.78
N VAL A 139 8.16 16.50 -29.67
CA VAL A 139 9.19 16.67 -30.73
C VAL A 139 9.99 15.38 -30.91
N ARG A 140 10.32 14.69 -29.84
CA ARG A 140 11.04 13.40 -29.92
C ARG A 140 10.19 12.35 -30.66
N ALA A 141 8.90 12.29 -30.38
CA ALA A 141 7.97 11.38 -31.06
C ALA A 141 7.87 11.70 -32.57
N GLU A 142 7.86 12.99 -32.94
CA GLU A 142 7.89 13.41 -34.35
C GLU A 142 9.18 12.96 -35.06
N ILE A 143 10.33 13.18 -34.45
CA ILE A 143 11.65 12.77 -34.98
C ILE A 143 11.70 11.27 -35.19
N ASP A 144 11.18 10.49 -34.25
CA ASP A 144 11.15 9.02 -34.29
C ASP A 144 10.02 8.47 -35.19
N GLY A 145 9.27 9.36 -35.89
CA GLY A 145 8.18 8.97 -36.79
C GLY A 145 6.91 8.45 -36.12
N ARG A 146 6.77 8.64 -34.79
CA ARG A 146 5.64 8.17 -33.98
C ARG A 146 4.50 9.18 -33.98
N LYS A 147 3.86 9.33 -35.15
CA LYS A 147 2.83 10.34 -35.41
C LYS A 147 1.65 10.28 -34.43
N GLY A 148 1.21 9.07 -34.05
CA GLY A 148 0.11 8.89 -33.10
C GLY A 148 0.43 9.44 -31.71
N LEU A 149 1.61 9.12 -31.19
CA LEU A 149 2.09 9.66 -29.90
C LEU A 149 2.26 11.18 -29.97
N ALA A 150 2.90 11.69 -31.04
CA ALA A 150 3.09 13.13 -31.21
C ALA A 150 1.76 13.90 -31.27
N ALA A 151 0.77 13.37 -31.97
CA ALA A 151 -0.58 13.96 -32.02
C ALA A 151 -1.28 13.93 -30.66
N ALA A 152 -1.20 12.81 -29.94
CA ALA A 152 -1.76 12.70 -28.59
C ALA A 152 -1.10 13.68 -27.62
N LEU A 153 0.24 13.83 -27.65
CA LEU A 153 0.97 14.80 -26.83
C LEU A 153 0.68 16.27 -27.17
N GLY A 154 0.13 16.54 -28.33
CA GLY A 154 -0.43 17.86 -28.68
C GLY A 154 -1.76 18.16 -27.98
N GLN A 155 -2.42 17.14 -27.41
CA GLN A 155 -3.67 17.24 -26.68
C GLN A 155 -3.47 17.02 -25.17
N VAL A 156 -2.95 15.88 -24.80
CA VAL A 156 -2.81 15.45 -23.39
C VAL A 156 -1.33 15.45 -22.95
N PRO A 157 -1.06 15.64 -21.66
CA PRO A 157 -1.96 15.88 -20.53
C PRO A 157 -2.44 17.32 -20.39
N LYS A 158 -2.09 18.23 -21.30
CA LYS A 158 -2.46 19.65 -21.20
C LYS A 158 -3.96 19.87 -21.16
N ARG A 159 -4.71 19.19 -22.01
CA ARG A 159 -6.17 19.27 -22.12
C ARG A 159 -6.82 17.95 -21.77
N GLY A 160 -8.13 17.94 -21.57
CA GLY A 160 -8.89 16.73 -21.27
C GLY A 160 -8.71 15.65 -22.34
N ALA A 161 -8.70 14.39 -21.91
CA ALA A 161 -8.58 13.22 -22.77
C ALA A 161 -9.87 13.00 -23.58
N ARG A 162 -9.72 12.49 -24.81
CA ARG A 162 -10.83 12.23 -25.76
C ARG A 162 -10.97 10.75 -26.10
N SER A 163 -10.06 9.93 -25.61
CA SER A 163 -10.03 8.48 -25.86
C SER A 163 -9.37 7.73 -24.70
N TYR A 164 -9.55 6.42 -24.66
CA TYR A 164 -8.91 5.56 -23.70
C TYR A 164 -7.37 5.66 -23.75
N TYR A 165 -6.81 5.72 -24.96
CA TYR A 165 -5.37 5.90 -25.14
C TYR A 165 -4.86 7.23 -24.57
N GLU A 166 -5.54 8.35 -24.86
CA GLU A 166 -5.16 9.67 -24.33
C GLU A 166 -5.27 9.72 -22.79
N ALA A 167 -6.28 9.07 -22.23
CA ALA A 167 -6.43 8.94 -20.78
C ALA A 167 -5.27 8.15 -20.16
N LEU A 168 -4.91 7.00 -20.72
CA LEU A 168 -3.74 6.22 -20.27
C LEU A 168 -2.42 7.00 -20.39
N LEU A 169 -2.25 7.76 -21.47
CA LEU A 169 -1.05 8.61 -21.65
C LEU A 169 -0.97 9.71 -20.59
N THR A 170 -2.10 10.30 -20.22
CA THR A 170 -2.17 11.27 -19.10
C THR A 170 -1.78 10.63 -17.77
N LEU A 171 -2.30 9.43 -17.46
CA LEU A 171 -1.94 8.70 -16.24
C LEU A 171 -0.43 8.36 -16.22
N LYS A 172 0.13 7.92 -17.34
CA LYS A 172 1.56 7.64 -17.45
C LYS A 172 2.40 8.89 -17.21
N PHE A 173 1.99 10.03 -17.75
CA PHE A 173 2.64 11.31 -17.48
C PHE A 173 2.60 11.64 -15.98
N MET A 174 1.46 11.48 -15.32
CA MET A 174 1.35 11.80 -13.89
C MET A 174 2.23 10.91 -13.02
N VAL A 175 2.29 9.61 -13.29
CA VAL A 175 3.22 8.70 -12.60
C VAL A 175 4.67 9.16 -12.76
N TYR A 176 5.06 9.56 -13.97
CA TYR A 176 6.38 10.09 -14.27
C TYR A 176 6.66 11.41 -13.54
N ALA A 177 5.74 12.36 -13.60
CA ALA A 177 5.87 13.69 -12.98
C ALA A 177 5.94 13.61 -11.45
N LEU A 178 5.07 12.81 -10.82
CA LEU A 178 5.09 12.58 -9.38
C LEU A 178 6.43 12.04 -8.90
N ARG A 179 7.03 11.10 -9.66
CA ARG A 179 8.34 10.55 -9.32
C ARG A 179 9.46 11.58 -9.42
N LEU A 180 9.42 12.45 -10.41
CA LEU A 180 10.37 13.56 -10.52
C LEU A 180 10.14 14.62 -9.44
N ASN A 181 8.91 14.78 -8.96
CA ASN A 181 8.56 15.59 -7.79
C ASN A 181 8.88 14.89 -6.44
N ARG A 182 9.52 13.71 -6.46
CA ARG A 182 9.90 12.90 -5.29
C ARG A 182 8.72 12.25 -4.55
N ASN A 183 7.54 12.22 -5.13
CA ASN A 183 6.43 11.47 -4.58
C ASN A 183 6.66 9.99 -4.84
N VAL A 184 6.74 9.22 -3.76
CA VAL A 184 6.83 7.75 -3.82
C VAL A 184 5.45 7.16 -3.60
N HIS A 185 5.24 5.93 -4.09
CA HIS A 185 3.94 5.27 -4.01
C HIS A 185 2.84 6.08 -4.70
N THR A 186 2.71 5.88 -6.00
CA THR A 186 1.75 6.59 -6.86
C THR A 186 0.53 5.72 -7.16
N PRO A 187 -0.42 5.54 -6.20
CA PRO A 187 -1.57 4.69 -6.40
C PRO A 187 -2.49 5.25 -7.49
N LEU A 188 -3.07 4.34 -8.27
CA LEU A 188 -3.93 4.68 -9.40
C LEU A 188 -5.42 4.80 -9.02
N GLY A 189 -5.75 4.59 -7.74
CA GLY A 189 -7.13 4.72 -7.28
C GLY A 189 -8.10 3.74 -7.96
N ARG A 190 -9.35 4.16 -8.12
CA ARG A 190 -10.44 3.37 -8.68
C ARG A 190 -10.43 3.41 -10.22
N PHE A 191 -9.44 2.75 -10.79
CA PHE A 191 -9.12 2.83 -12.21
C PHE A 191 -10.30 2.50 -13.14
N ASP A 192 -11.02 1.43 -12.91
CA ASP A 192 -12.13 1.01 -13.75
C ASP A 192 -13.35 1.95 -13.66
N GLN A 193 -13.42 2.83 -12.66
CA GLN A 193 -14.49 3.82 -12.52
C GLN A 193 -14.18 5.08 -13.34
N TYR A 194 -13.08 5.76 -13.04
CA TYR A 194 -12.76 7.02 -13.73
C TYR A 194 -12.30 6.83 -15.19
N MET A 195 -11.85 5.63 -15.57
CA MET A 195 -11.52 5.27 -16.95
C MET A 195 -12.72 4.83 -17.79
N LYS A 196 -13.84 4.45 -17.17
CA LYS A 196 -15.05 3.98 -17.86
C LYS A 196 -15.56 4.96 -18.93
N PRO A 197 -15.66 6.28 -18.69
CA PRO A 197 -16.10 7.22 -19.74
C PRO A 197 -15.21 7.18 -20.98
N TYR A 198 -13.91 7.03 -20.83
CA TYR A 198 -12.95 7.00 -21.93
C TYR A 198 -12.96 5.66 -22.69
N TYR A 199 -13.23 4.56 -21.99
CA TYR A 199 -13.55 3.28 -22.60
C TYR A 199 -14.78 3.40 -23.50
N GLU A 200 -15.86 3.96 -22.98
CA GLU A 200 -17.12 4.16 -23.72
C GLU A 200 -16.92 5.10 -24.93
N LEU A 201 -16.19 6.20 -24.78
CA LEU A 201 -15.83 7.07 -25.89
C LEU A 201 -15.08 6.31 -27.01
N SER A 202 -14.12 5.48 -26.65
CA SER A 202 -13.37 4.67 -27.61
C SER A 202 -14.23 3.60 -28.28
N LYS A 203 -15.12 2.95 -27.53
CA LYS A 203 -16.09 1.99 -28.07
C LYS A 203 -17.05 2.65 -29.07
N ASN A 204 -17.53 3.85 -28.80
CA ASN A 204 -18.43 4.60 -29.66
C ASN A 204 -17.81 4.96 -31.01
N VAL A 205 -16.49 5.03 -31.11
CA VAL A 205 -15.78 5.25 -32.38
C VAL A 205 -15.23 3.95 -32.99
N GLY A 206 -15.65 2.80 -32.47
CA GLY A 206 -15.40 1.48 -33.03
C GLY A 206 -14.23 0.68 -32.48
N ALA A 207 -13.63 1.10 -31.38
CA ALA A 207 -12.57 0.30 -30.73
C ALA A 207 -13.13 -1.04 -30.23
N THR A 208 -12.39 -2.11 -30.38
CA THR A 208 -12.72 -3.45 -29.87
C THR A 208 -12.22 -3.62 -28.43
N ASP A 209 -12.74 -4.62 -27.71
CA ASP A 209 -12.24 -4.93 -26.37
C ASP A 209 -10.82 -5.50 -26.41
N GLU A 210 -10.45 -6.16 -27.49
CA GLU A 210 -9.10 -6.64 -27.75
C GLU A 210 -8.10 -5.49 -27.90
N GLU A 211 -8.46 -4.42 -28.61
CA GLU A 211 -7.64 -3.22 -28.74
C GLU A 211 -7.50 -2.47 -27.41
N ILE A 212 -8.59 -2.34 -26.66
CA ILE A 212 -8.59 -1.76 -25.31
C ILE A 212 -7.69 -2.60 -24.36
N LYS A 213 -7.80 -3.92 -24.45
CA LYS A 213 -6.95 -4.83 -23.66
C LYS A 213 -5.47 -4.69 -24.05
N GLU A 214 -5.14 -4.62 -25.34
CA GLU A 214 -3.77 -4.38 -25.79
C GLU A 214 -3.19 -3.08 -25.22
N LEU A 215 -3.95 -1.99 -25.27
CA LEU A 215 -3.55 -0.71 -24.68
C LEU A 215 -3.34 -0.82 -23.16
N THR A 216 -4.22 -1.54 -22.46
CA THR A 216 -4.12 -1.79 -21.03
C THR A 216 -2.86 -2.61 -20.69
N GLU A 217 -2.58 -3.66 -21.44
CA GLU A 217 -1.36 -4.48 -21.29
C GLU A 217 -0.09 -3.66 -21.51
N LEU A 218 -0.04 -2.84 -22.55
CA LEU A 218 1.09 -1.95 -22.82
C LEU A 218 1.26 -0.88 -21.74
N PHE A 219 0.15 -0.34 -21.22
CA PHE A 219 0.18 0.58 -20.09
C PHE A 219 0.75 -0.09 -18.83
N PHE A 220 0.30 -1.30 -18.47
CA PHE A 220 0.83 -2.06 -17.34
C PHE A 220 2.34 -2.33 -17.50
N ILE A 221 2.77 -2.73 -18.70
CA ILE A 221 4.21 -2.89 -19.00
C ILE A 221 4.95 -1.58 -18.74
N SER A 222 4.39 -0.44 -19.20
CA SER A 222 5.03 0.88 -19.06
C SER A 222 5.21 1.32 -17.60
N LEU A 223 4.35 0.85 -16.69
CA LEU A 223 4.44 1.13 -15.27
C LEU A 223 5.64 0.43 -14.60
N ASN A 224 6.18 -0.62 -15.20
CA ASN A 224 7.27 -1.42 -14.65
C ASN A 224 8.66 -1.03 -15.20
N PHE A 225 8.77 -0.03 -16.05
CA PHE A 225 10.07 0.42 -16.60
C PHE A 225 10.91 1.26 -15.62
N ASP A 226 10.40 1.59 -14.46
CA ASP A 226 11.06 2.54 -13.58
C ASP A 226 10.86 2.15 -12.10
N THR A 227 11.42 1.00 -11.71
CA THR A 227 11.04 0.24 -10.51
C THR A 227 12.07 0.23 -9.39
N ASP A 228 13.08 1.10 -9.41
CA ASP A 228 14.18 1.01 -8.42
C ASP A 228 14.01 2.06 -7.30
N ILE A 229 12.91 2.00 -6.54
CA ILE A 229 12.67 2.93 -5.42
C ILE A 229 13.46 2.50 -4.18
N TYR A 230 13.35 1.23 -3.78
CA TYR A 230 13.99 0.68 -2.58
C TYR A 230 14.74 -0.60 -2.92
N LEU A 231 15.99 -0.47 -3.35
CA LEU A 231 16.84 -1.62 -3.69
C LEU A 231 17.01 -2.56 -2.50
N GLY A 232 16.96 -3.87 -2.74
CA GLY A 232 17.07 -4.91 -1.73
C GLY A 232 15.82 -5.12 -0.86
N VAL A 233 14.94 -4.14 -0.79
CA VAL A 233 13.72 -4.20 0.03
C VAL A 233 12.48 -4.35 -0.83
N GLN A 234 12.28 -3.45 -1.78
CA GLN A 234 11.08 -3.36 -2.62
C GLN A 234 11.46 -3.33 -4.12
N THR A 235 12.39 -4.18 -4.52
CA THR A 235 12.89 -4.19 -5.89
C THR A 235 11.82 -4.64 -6.87
N GLY A 236 11.49 -3.78 -7.82
CA GLY A 236 10.49 -4.04 -8.85
C GLY A 236 9.10 -3.49 -8.56
N ASP A 237 8.82 -2.99 -7.36
CA ASP A 237 7.52 -2.44 -6.96
C ASP A 237 7.59 -0.91 -6.83
N ASN A 238 6.62 -0.23 -7.40
CA ASN A 238 6.50 1.24 -7.39
C ASN A 238 5.37 1.77 -6.51
N GLY A 239 4.70 0.90 -5.79
CA GLY A 239 3.55 1.27 -4.98
C GLY A 239 2.33 1.71 -5.80
N GLN A 240 2.17 1.20 -7.01
CA GLN A 240 1.07 1.55 -7.91
C GLN A 240 -0.12 0.63 -7.66
N SER A 241 -0.82 0.84 -6.56
CA SER A 241 -2.05 0.14 -6.25
C SER A 241 -3.17 0.59 -7.19
N MET A 242 -3.88 -0.38 -7.79
CA MET A 242 -5.04 -0.19 -8.63
C MET A 242 -6.25 -0.88 -8.01
N VAL A 243 -7.35 -0.17 -7.85
CA VAL A 243 -8.58 -0.70 -7.26
C VAL A 243 -9.63 -0.89 -8.33
N LEU A 244 -10.27 -2.05 -8.31
CA LEU A 244 -11.30 -2.47 -9.27
C LEU A 244 -12.59 -2.88 -8.54
N GLY A 245 -13.73 -2.71 -9.20
CA GLY A 245 -15.04 -3.13 -8.69
C GLY A 245 -15.53 -2.35 -7.46
N GLY A 246 -16.33 -3.01 -6.63
CA GLY A 246 -16.93 -2.45 -5.42
C GLY A 246 -18.07 -1.48 -5.67
N MET A 247 -18.65 -0.93 -4.60
CA MET A 247 -19.73 0.04 -4.72
C MET A 247 -19.25 1.34 -5.39
N THR A 248 -20.08 1.88 -6.26
CA THR A 248 -19.93 3.26 -6.77
C THR A 248 -20.30 4.27 -5.67
N PRO A 249 -19.94 5.56 -5.82
CA PRO A 249 -20.38 6.60 -4.89
C PRO A 249 -21.91 6.66 -4.71
N ASP A 250 -22.68 6.23 -5.71
CA ASP A 250 -24.15 6.19 -5.69
C ASP A 250 -24.73 4.88 -5.10
N GLY A 251 -23.86 3.91 -4.71
CA GLY A 251 -24.25 2.64 -4.08
C GLY A 251 -24.56 1.50 -5.05
N GLU A 252 -24.29 1.69 -6.33
CA GLU A 252 -24.45 0.67 -7.37
C GLU A 252 -23.22 -0.26 -7.44
N ASP A 253 -23.35 -1.39 -8.13
CA ASP A 253 -22.19 -2.26 -8.43
C ASP A 253 -21.28 -1.57 -9.45
N GLY A 254 -20.02 -1.35 -9.08
CA GLY A 254 -19.02 -0.70 -9.90
C GLY A 254 -18.27 -1.64 -10.86
N ALA A 255 -18.45 -2.97 -10.74
CA ALA A 255 -17.79 -3.89 -11.67
C ALA A 255 -18.27 -3.65 -13.12
N ASN A 256 -17.32 -3.59 -14.06
CA ASN A 256 -17.60 -3.27 -15.45
C ASN A 256 -16.63 -3.96 -16.41
N ALA A 257 -16.73 -3.70 -17.71
CA ALA A 257 -15.86 -4.33 -18.71
C ALA A 257 -14.36 -4.09 -18.45
N LEU A 258 -13.98 -2.91 -17.95
CA LEU A 258 -12.58 -2.62 -17.61
C LEU A 258 -12.09 -3.43 -16.41
N THR A 259 -12.97 -3.77 -15.45
CA THR A 259 -12.62 -4.68 -14.34
C THR A 259 -12.09 -6.00 -14.90
N GLU A 260 -12.82 -6.62 -15.85
CA GLU A 260 -12.41 -7.88 -16.46
C GLU A 260 -11.16 -7.73 -17.34
N ILE A 261 -11.08 -6.66 -18.14
CA ILE A 261 -9.91 -6.37 -18.98
C ILE A 261 -8.64 -6.22 -18.14
N CYS A 262 -8.69 -5.48 -17.01
CA CYS A 262 -7.55 -5.30 -16.11
C CYS A 262 -7.13 -6.62 -15.43
N LEU A 263 -8.09 -7.42 -14.99
CA LEU A 263 -7.81 -8.74 -14.41
C LEU A 263 -7.16 -9.66 -15.45
N ALA A 264 -7.66 -9.67 -16.68
CA ALA A 264 -7.11 -10.47 -17.78
C ALA A 264 -5.68 -10.01 -18.14
N ALA A 265 -5.45 -8.70 -18.26
CA ALA A 265 -4.13 -8.14 -18.55
C ALA A 265 -3.10 -8.51 -17.47
N SER A 266 -3.47 -8.36 -16.20
CA SER A 266 -2.59 -8.75 -15.08
C SER A 266 -2.27 -10.25 -15.07
N GLU A 267 -3.27 -11.11 -15.33
CA GLU A 267 -3.11 -12.56 -15.42
C GLU A 267 -2.13 -12.97 -16.54
N GLU A 268 -2.21 -12.33 -17.71
CA GLU A 268 -1.35 -12.64 -18.85
C GLU A 268 0.08 -12.13 -18.68
N LEU A 269 0.25 -10.91 -18.14
CA LEU A 269 1.55 -10.24 -18.04
C LEU A 269 2.40 -10.74 -16.90
N LYS A 270 1.80 -11.05 -15.74
CA LYS A 270 2.48 -11.50 -14.51
C LYS A 270 3.57 -10.51 -14.07
N LEU A 271 3.19 -9.24 -13.94
CA LEU A 271 4.05 -8.15 -13.51
C LEU A 271 3.70 -7.72 -12.08
N ILE A 272 4.60 -6.98 -11.43
CA ILE A 272 4.39 -6.48 -10.07
C ILE A 272 3.39 -5.32 -10.06
N ASP A 273 3.58 -4.36 -10.96
CA ASP A 273 2.72 -3.18 -11.08
C ASP A 273 1.81 -3.25 -12.32
N PRO A 274 0.55 -2.78 -12.20
CA PRO A 274 -0.09 -2.31 -10.98
C PRO A 274 -0.50 -3.46 -10.07
N LYS A 275 -0.45 -3.22 -8.75
CA LYS A 275 -0.99 -4.17 -7.76
C LYS A 275 -2.51 -4.12 -7.76
N ILE A 276 -3.13 -5.21 -8.14
CA ILE A 276 -4.59 -5.31 -8.25
C ILE A 276 -5.21 -5.49 -6.87
N ASN A 277 -6.17 -4.65 -6.56
CA ASN A 277 -7.04 -4.73 -5.39
C ASN A 277 -8.48 -4.83 -5.88
N LEU A 278 -9.23 -5.78 -5.36
CA LEU A 278 -10.60 -6.05 -5.79
C LEU A 278 -11.55 -5.76 -4.62
N ARG A 279 -12.42 -4.78 -4.79
CA ARG A 279 -13.46 -4.46 -3.82
C ARG A 279 -14.66 -5.39 -4.04
N VAL A 280 -15.16 -5.94 -2.96
CA VAL A 280 -16.25 -6.92 -2.93
C VAL A 280 -17.18 -6.64 -1.75
N ASN A 281 -18.36 -7.26 -1.74
CA ASN A 281 -19.33 -7.21 -0.66
C ASN A 281 -20.13 -8.53 -0.61
N GLU A 282 -21.07 -8.67 0.31
CA GLU A 282 -21.89 -9.88 0.47
C GLU A 282 -22.65 -10.27 -0.81
N ARG A 283 -23.06 -9.27 -1.62
CA ARG A 283 -23.81 -9.47 -2.88
C ARG A 283 -22.92 -9.83 -4.06
N THR A 284 -21.59 -9.71 -3.93
CA THR A 284 -20.67 -10.02 -5.04
C THR A 284 -20.76 -11.50 -5.42
N PRO A 285 -21.04 -11.81 -6.70
CA PRO A 285 -21.16 -13.19 -7.16
C PRO A 285 -19.86 -13.99 -6.97
N ILE A 286 -19.99 -15.28 -6.68
CA ILE A 286 -18.82 -16.19 -6.50
C ILE A 286 -17.91 -16.21 -7.72
N SER A 287 -18.43 -15.98 -8.92
CA SER A 287 -17.67 -15.92 -10.17
C SER A 287 -16.60 -14.81 -10.14
N VAL A 288 -16.84 -13.70 -9.46
CA VAL A 288 -15.86 -12.61 -9.28
C VAL A 288 -14.68 -13.08 -8.41
N TYR A 289 -14.96 -13.81 -7.33
CA TYR A 289 -13.93 -14.41 -6.49
C TYR A 289 -13.15 -15.51 -7.24
N GLU A 290 -13.81 -16.35 -8.02
CA GLU A 290 -13.17 -17.34 -8.89
C GLU A 290 -12.25 -16.65 -9.93
N ARG A 291 -12.71 -15.53 -10.50
CA ARG A 291 -11.91 -14.74 -11.43
C ARG A 291 -10.66 -14.15 -10.77
N GLY A 292 -10.80 -13.57 -9.57
CA GLY A 292 -9.67 -13.06 -8.79
C GLY A 292 -8.70 -14.16 -8.36
N THR A 293 -9.19 -15.35 -8.03
CA THR A 293 -8.35 -16.49 -7.64
C THR A 293 -7.41 -16.96 -8.77
N ARG A 294 -7.76 -16.73 -10.05
CA ARG A 294 -6.84 -16.99 -11.17
C ARG A 294 -5.59 -16.11 -11.11
N LEU A 295 -5.70 -14.87 -10.57
CA LEU A 295 -4.53 -14.05 -10.27
C LEU A 295 -3.75 -14.60 -9.07
N THR A 296 -4.44 -14.93 -7.98
CA THR A 296 -3.81 -15.50 -6.76
C THR A 296 -2.92 -16.68 -7.09
N LYS A 297 -3.38 -17.58 -7.95
CA LYS A 297 -2.65 -18.74 -8.47
C LYS A 297 -1.30 -18.38 -9.13
N GLN A 298 -1.14 -17.17 -9.65
CA GLN A 298 0.11 -16.75 -10.30
C GLN A 298 1.25 -16.50 -9.28
N GLY A 299 0.94 -16.46 -7.98
CA GLY A 299 1.93 -16.23 -6.93
C GLY A 299 2.38 -14.77 -6.78
N LEU A 300 1.66 -13.82 -7.38
CA LEU A 300 2.00 -12.40 -7.35
C LEU A 300 1.62 -11.72 -6.03
N GLY A 301 0.82 -12.39 -5.18
CA GLY A 301 0.32 -11.86 -3.90
C GLY A 301 -0.86 -10.91 -4.04
N PHE A 302 -1.57 -10.96 -5.15
CA PHE A 302 -2.82 -10.22 -5.39
C PHE A 302 -3.78 -11.03 -6.29
N PRO A 303 -5.08 -10.68 -6.39
CA PRO A 303 -5.65 -9.47 -5.78
C PRO A 303 -5.70 -9.54 -4.26
N GLN A 304 -5.60 -8.38 -3.62
CA GLN A 304 -6.13 -8.20 -2.28
C GLN A 304 -7.63 -7.95 -2.41
N TYR A 305 -8.42 -8.52 -1.50
CA TYR A 305 -9.86 -8.29 -1.48
C TYR A 305 -10.22 -7.39 -0.31
N MET A 306 -11.05 -6.37 -0.55
CA MET A 306 -11.57 -5.47 0.45
C MET A 306 -13.07 -5.59 0.54
N ASN A 307 -13.58 -5.61 1.75
CA ASN A 307 -15.00 -5.77 2.07
C ASN A 307 -15.69 -4.42 2.24
N ASP A 308 -16.45 -4.00 1.25
CA ASP A 308 -17.19 -2.74 1.29
C ASP A 308 -18.17 -2.66 2.47
N ASP A 309 -18.76 -3.80 2.87
CA ASP A 309 -19.74 -3.86 3.96
C ASP A 309 -19.12 -3.58 5.35
N VAL A 310 -17.80 -3.68 5.48
CA VAL A 310 -17.06 -3.34 6.72
C VAL A 310 -16.32 -2.02 6.57
N VAL A 311 -15.64 -1.81 5.43
CA VAL A 311 -14.76 -0.66 5.23
C VAL A 311 -15.56 0.64 5.13
N ILE A 312 -16.65 0.67 4.36
CA ILE A 312 -17.46 1.88 4.18
C ILE A 312 -18.05 2.37 5.51
N PRO A 313 -18.75 1.54 6.31
CA PRO A 313 -19.23 1.98 7.61
C PRO A 313 -18.12 2.41 8.59
N ALA A 314 -16.97 1.74 8.57
CA ALA A 314 -15.83 2.12 9.41
C ALA A 314 -15.29 3.52 9.05
N LEU A 315 -15.15 3.81 7.76
CA LEU A 315 -14.73 5.13 7.28
C LEU A 315 -15.75 6.21 7.68
N MET A 316 -17.05 5.94 7.51
CA MET A 316 -18.10 6.85 7.93
C MET A 316 -18.06 7.13 9.45
N ALA A 317 -17.76 6.11 10.27
CA ALA A 317 -17.59 6.27 11.71
C ALA A 317 -16.39 7.17 12.08
N TRP A 318 -15.40 7.30 11.20
CA TRP A 318 -14.27 8.23 11.33
C TRP A 318 -14.52 9.60 10.69
N GLY A 319 -15.76 9.89 10.26
CA GLY A 319 -16.17 11.20 9.78
C GLY A 319 -16.03 11.44 8.27
N TYR A 320 -15.83 10.40 7.49
CA TYR A 320 -15.93 10.53 6.03
C TYR A 320 -17.41 10.57 5.60
N ASP A 321 -17.73 11.45 4.65
CA ASP A 321 -19.05 11.45 4.04
C ASP A 321 -19.31 10.12 3.32
N GLU A 322 -20.53 9.64 3.32
CA GLU A 322 -20.91 8.34 2.75
C GLU A 322 -20.48 8.19 1.28
N ARG A 323 -20.70 9.23 0.47
CA ARG A 323 -20.33 9.25 -0.95
C ARG A 323 -18.81 9.12 -1.14
N ASP A 324 -18.03 9.81 -0.31
CA ASP A 324 -16.57 9.74 -0.32
C ASP A 324 -16.09 8.39 0.23
N ALA A 325 -16.68 7.91 1.33
CA ALA A 325 -16.39 6.60 1.89
C ALA A 325 -16.62 5.48 0.86
N ARG A 326 -17.69 5.56 0.05
CA ARG A 326 -17.93 4.63 -1.07
C ARG A 326 -16.89 4.76 -2.18
N ASN A 327 -16.19 5.88 -2.27
CA ASN A 327 -15.12 6.11 -3.26
C ASN A 327 -13.72 5.82 -2.71
N TYR A 328 -13.61 5.10 -1.59
CA TYR A 328 -12.31 4.73 -1.07
C TYR A 328 -11.52 3.86 -2.03
N ALA A 329 -10.21 3.99 -1.93
CA ALA A 329 -9.27 3.12 -2.63
C ALA A 329 -8.13 2.71 -1.69
N VAL A 330 -7.11 2.06 -2.21
CA VAL A 330 -5.96 1.59 -1.46
C VAL A 330 -4.75 2.44 -1.79
N ALA A 331 -4.09 2.95 -0.77
CA ALA A 331 -2.75 3.53 -0.87
C ALA A 331 -1.71 2.43 -1.21
N ALA A 332 -0.45 2.71 -1.10
CA ALA A 332 0.63 1.88 -1.60
C ALA A 332 0.51 0.37 -1.28
N CYS A 333 0.24 0.01 -0.03
CA CYS A 333 0.26 -1.39 0.43
C CYS A 333 -1.15 -1.96 0.59
N TRP A 334 -1.94 -1.39 1.52
CA TRP A 334 -3.28 -1.88 1.88
C TRP A 334 -4.14 -0.82 2.58
N GLU A 335 -3.59 0.35 2.86
CA GLU A 335 -4.25 1.39 3.63
C GLU A 335 -5.41 2.02 2.85
N PHE A 336 -6.53 2.24 3.53
CA PHE A 336 -7.71 2.84 2.93
C PHE A 336 -7.63 4.36 2.96
N ILE A 337 -7.73 4.98 1.78
CA ILE A 337 -7.77 6.44 1.62
C ILE A 337 -8.84 6.84 0.59
N MET A 338 -9.24 8.10 0.65
CA MET A 338 -10.21 8.65 -0.31
C MET A 338 -9.50 9.08 -1.59
N SER A 339 -10.13 8.77 -2.73
CA SER A 339 -9.63 9.20 -4.02
C SER A 339 -9.90 10.70 -4.23
N GLY A 340 -8.87 11.45 -4.56
CA GLY A 340 -8.97 12.81 -5.08
C GLY A 340 -9.22 13.93 -4.06
N ASN A 341 -9.53 13.65 -2.78
CA ASN A 341 -9.90 14.69 -1.82
C ASN A 341 -9.34 14.51 -0.40
N ALA A 342 -8.37 13.62 -0.23
CA ALA A 342 -7.75 13.35 1.07
C ALA A 342 -6.24 13.57 1.05
N ALA A 343 -5.74 14.14 2.13
CA ALA A 343 -4.32 14.23 2.50
C ALA A 343 -4.05 13.35 3.73
N ASP A 344 -4.63 12.16 3.76
CA ASP A 344 -4.45 11.21 4.84
C ASP A 344 -3.01 10.70 4.88
N ILE A 345 -2.48 10.48 6.09
CA ILE A 345 -1.21 9.80 6.33
C ILE A 345 -1.53 8.46 7.01
N PRO A 346 -1.88 7.41 6.24
CA PRO A 346 -2.46 6.21 6.81
C PRO A 346 -1.48 5.34 7.61
N ASN A 347 -0.18 5.65 7.54
CA ASN A 347 0.92 4.94 8.19
C ASN A 347 1.83 5.90 8.98
N ALA A 348 1.24 6.87 9.68
CA ALA A 348 1.95 7.90 10.43
C ALA A 348 2.79 7.33 11.58
N ALA A 349 2.34 6.24 12.20
CA ALA A 349 3.04 5.56 13.29
C ALA A 349 2.73 4.06 13.32
N SER A 350 3.47 3.30 14.15
CA SER A 350 3.26 1.87 14.35
C SER A 350 3.37 1.49 15.83
N LEU A 351 2.28 0.96 16.38
CA LEU A 351 2.24 0.39 17.73
C LEU A 351 2.91 -0.99 17.72
N ASN A 352 3.78 -1.26 18.70
CA ASN A 352 4.40 -2.56 18.92
C ASN A 352 3.67 -3.31 20.05
N PHE A 353 2.69 -4.16 19.73
CA PHE A 353 1.92 -4.91 20.71
C PHE A 353 2.78 -5.83 21.61
N PRO A 354 3.74 -6.62 21.07
CA PRO A 354 4.63 -7.43 21.91
C PRO A 354 5.46 -6.61 22.91
N LEU A 355 5.82 -5.36 22.58
CA LEU A 355 6.51 -4.48 23.52
C LEU A 355 5.62 -4.10 24.72
N SER A 356 4.32 -3.86 24.48
CA SER A 356 3.36 -3.63 25.58
C SER A 356 3.29 -4.84 26.50
N VAL A 357 3.20 -6.05 25.93
CA VAL A 357 3.18 -7.30 26.70
C VAL A 357 4.50 -7.53 27.43
N GLU A 358 5.65 -7.29 26.81
CA GLU A 358 6.96 -7.39 27.44
C GLU A 358 7.08 -6.50 28.69
N ARG A 359 6.64 -5.23 28.56
CA ARG A 359 6.65 -4.26 29.67
C ARG A 359 5.75 -4.69 30.82
N ALA A 360 4.56 -5.20 30.51
CA ALA A 360 3.63 -5.73 31.50
C ALA A 360 4.17 -7.01 32.16
N THR A 361 4.78 -7.91 31.38
CA THR A 361 5.33 -9.18 31.89
C THR A 361 6.43 -8.97 32.94
N LYS A 362 7.23 -7.91 32.81
CA LYS A 362 8.26 -7.55 33.84
C LYS A 362 7.64 -7.22 35.20
N LYS A 363 6.35 -6.83 35.24
CA LYS A 363 5.60 -6.53 36.46
C LYS A 363 4.59 -7.63 36.82
N LEU A 364 4.64 -8.79 36.16
CA LEU A 364 3.67 -9.88 36.33
C LEU A 364 3.55 -10.36 37.79
N GLY A 365 4.64 -10.37 38.53
CA GLY A 365 4.67 -10.75 39.96
C GLY A 365 3.94 -9.77 40.90
N GLU A 366 3.64 -8.57 40.42
CA GLU A 366 2.87 -7.55 41.15
C GLU A 366 1.36 -7.71 40.99
N CYS A 367 0.91 -8.47 39.96
CA CYS A 367 -0.50 -8.66 39.63
C CYS A 367 -1.12 -9.77 40.50
N ARG A 368 -2.28 -9.51 41.08
CA ARG A 368 -3.02 -10.45 41.94
C ARG A 368 -3.74 -11.54 41.13
N ASP A 369 -4.20 -11.18 39.96
CA ASP A 369 -4.98 -12.04 39.07
C ASP A 369 -4.77 -11.67 37.59
N PHE A 370 -5.37 -12.45 36.70
CA PHE A 370 -5.26 -12.25 35.27
C PHE A 370 -5.91 -10.93 34.79
N ASP A 371 -6.99 -10.50 35.41
CA ASP A 371 -7.67 -9.27 35.03
C ASP A 371 -6.79 -8.05 35.29
N GLU A 372 -6.08 -8.01 36.43
CA GLU A 372 -5.11 -6.95 36.75
C GLU A 372 -3.92 -6.96 35.76
N PHE A 373 -3.43 -8.13 35.37
CA PHE A 373 -2.40 -8.25 34.34
C PHE A 373 -2.90 -7.74 32.98
N THR A 374 -4.11 -8.10 32.60
CA THR A 374 -4.70 -7.65 31.32
C THR A 374 -4.87 -6.13 31.27
N GLU A 375 -5.34 -5.53 32.37
CA GLU A 375 -5.44 -4.07 32.49
C GLU A 375 -4.06 -3.39 32.41
N LEU A 376 -3.03 -4.00 33.00
CA LEU A 376 -1.66 -3.51 32.86
C LEU A 376 -1.17 -3.54 31.39
N VAL A 377 -1.46 -4.61 30.65
CA VAL A 377 -1.14 -4.69 29.21
C VAL A 377 -1.86 -3.58 28.44
N LYS A 378 -3.17 -3.37 28.68
CA LYS A 378 -3.96 -2.30 28.05
C LYS A 378 -3.39 -0.91 28.38
N HIS A 379 -2.96 -0.70 29.62
CA HIS A 379 -2.30 0.54 30.03
C HIS A 379 -0.99 0.77 29.23
N GLU A 380 -0.16 -0.25 29.03
CA GLU A 380 1.08 -0.13 28.26
C GLU A 380 0.78 0.10 26.76
N VAL A 381 -0.31 -0.48 26.20
CA VAL A 381 -0.79 -0.16 24.85
C VAL A 381 -1.15 1.32 24.75
N LYS A 382 -1.95 1.84 25.70
CA LYS A 382 -2.33 3.25 25.71
C LYS A 382 -1.12 4.16 25.87
N ALA A 383 -0.18 3.85 26.74
CA ALA A 383 1.02 4.63 26.96
C ALA A 383 1.88 4.74 25.68
N GLN A 384 2.04 3.64 24.92
CA GLN A 384 2.73 3.68 23.62
C GLN A 384 1.98 4.54 22.61
N VAL A 385 0.64 4.42 22.53
CA VAL A 385 -0.18 5.24 21.62
C VAL A 385 -0.03 6.73 21.94
N ASP A 386 -0.08 7.09 23.23
CA ASP A 386 0.07 8.48 23.68
C ASP A 386 1.46 9.03 23.29
N GLU A 387 2.50 8.24 23.47
CA GLU A 387 3.89 8.61 23.11
C GLU A 387 4.06 8.75 21.60
N LEU A 388 3.60 7.77 20.81
CA LEU A 388 3.73 7.78 19.35
C LEU A 388 2.97 8.93 18.70
N THR A 389 1.76 9.24 19.19
CA THR A 389 0.99 10.37 18.68
C THR A 389 1.66 11.70 19.02
N ARG A 390 2.22 11.85 20.23
CA ARG A 390 2.99 13.04 20.64
C ARG A 390 4.22 13.22 19.77
N GLN A 391 5.05 12.19 19.62
CA GLN A 391 6.26 12.22 18.79
C GLN A 391 5.97 12.61 17.35
N HIS A 392 4.92 12.03 16.76
CA HIS A 392 4.55 12.36 15.38
C HIS A 392 4.18 13.85 15.23
N LEU A 393 3.45 14.41 16.20
CA LEU A 393 3.06 15.82 16.16
C LEU A 393 4.26 16.77 16.30
N GLU A 394 5.25 16.42 17.12
CA GLU A 394 6.46 17.23 17.30
C GLU A 394 7.32 17.35 16.03
N HIS A 395 7.23 16.38 15.12
CA HIS A 395 7.95 16.38 13.84
C HIS A 395 7.24 17.14 12.72
N LEU A 396 6.00 17.61 12.96
CA LEU A 396 5.19 18.30 11.94
C LEU A 396 5.39 19.82 11.90
N ASP A 397 6.25 20.40 12.75
CA ASP A 397 6.41 21.86 12.89
C ASP A 397 6.84 22.57 11.60
N ASN A 398 7.44 21.86 10.64
CA ASN A 398 7.78 22.41 9.33
C ASN A 398 7.57 21.36 8.21
N PRO A 399 6.32 21.05 7.82
CA PRO A 399 6.08 20.09 6.75
C PRO A 399 6.58 20.64 5.42
N ASP A 400 7.24 19.81 4.63
CA ASP A 400 7.58 20.13 3.24
C ASP A 400 6.32 20.38 2.43
N LEU A 401 6.27 21.54 1.79
CA LEU A 401 5.17 21.94 0.94
C LEU A 401 5.19 21.17 -0.38
N ASP A 402 4.03 20.91 -0.94
CA ASP A 402 3.91 20.21 -2.22
C ASP A 402 2.83 20.84 -3.11
N PRO A 403 3.12 22.01 -3.72
CA PRO A 403 2.16 22.71 -4.57
C PRO A 403 1.79 21.92 -5.82
N PHE A 404 2.68 21.04 -6.30
CA PHE A 404 2.37 20.19 -7.45
C PHE A 404 1.29 19.14 -7.11
N VAL A 405 1.44 18.38 -6.03
CA VAL A 405 0.41 17.43 -5.59
C VAL A 405 -0.86 18.16 -5.21
N SER A 406 -0.76 19.31 -4.54
CA SER A 406 -1.91 20.12 -4.14
C SER A 406 -2.80 20.54 -5.31
N ALA A 407 -2.25 20.68 -6.51
CA ALA A 407 -3.01 20.97 -7.73
C ALA A 407 -4.04 19.88 -8.06
N PHE A 408 -3.78 18.63 -7.64
CA PHE A 408 -4.57 17.45 -8.00
C PHE A 408 -5.32 16.83 -6.81
N VAL A 409 -5.32 17.49 -5.66
CA VAL A 409 -6.11 17.07 -4.50
C VAL A 409 -7.22 18.07 -4.28
N GLY A 410 -8.45 17.57 -4.29
CA GLY A 410 -9.65 18.39 -4.21
C GLY A 410 -9.63 19.32 -3.00
N ASP A 411 -10.22 20.48 -3.19
CA ASP A 411 -10.31 21.59 -2.26
C ASP A 411 -9.01 22.40 -2.02
N CYS A 412 -7.81 21.87 -2.27
CA CYS A 412 -6.57 22.60 -2.00
C CYS A 412 -6.51 23.96 -2.72
N ILE A 413 -6.82 24.00 -4.03
CA ILE A 413 -6.84 25.25 -4.80
C ILE A 413 -7.92 26.19 -4.26
N ARG A 414 -9.15 25.71 -4.08
CA ARG A 414 -10.28 26.50 -3.56
C ARG A 414 -10.03 27.01 -2.15
N ASN A 415 -9.42 26.20 -1.29
CA ASN A 415 -9.06 26.57 0.07
C ASN A 415 -7.78 27.43 0.13
N LYS A 416 -7.09 27.61 -1.01
CA LYS A 416 -5.81 28.35 -1.13
C LYS A 416 -4.75 27.83 -0.15
N LYS A 417 -4.73 26.50 0.06
CA LYS A 417 -3.86 25.84 1.04
C LYS A 417 -3.19 24.60 0.47
N ASP A 418 -1.92 24.44 0.80
CA ASP A 418 -1.16 23.25 0.46
C ASP A 418 -1.76 21.99 1.10
N VAL A 419 -1.65 20.86 0.39
CA VAL A 419 -2.07 19.55 0.83
C VAL A 419 -1.47 19.16 2.19
N ARG A 420 -0.25 19.65 2.48
CA ARG A 420 0.46 19.42 3.74
C ARG A 420 0.12 20.45 4.84
N ARG A 421 -0.69 21.43 4.53
CA ARG A 421 -1.20 22.47 5.43
C ARG A 421 -2.70 22.38 5.66
N GLY A 422 -3.29 21.18 5.40
CA GLY A 422 -4.72 20.98 5.59
C GLY A 422 -5.59 21.55 4.47
N GLY A 423 -5.08 21.64 3.25
CA GLY A 423 -5.84 22.10 2.09
C GLY A 423 -6.90 21.11 1.63
N ALA A 424 -6.70 19.82 1.83
CA ALA A 424 -7.65 18.77 1.46
C ALA A 424 -8.85 18.69 2.42
N LYS A 425 -9.94 18.09 1.95
CA LYS A 425 -11.16 17.86 2.73
C LYS A 425 -10.90 16.96 3.94
N TYR A 426 -10.10 15.91 3.79
CA TYR A 426 -9.75 14.95 4.85
C TYR A 426 -8.25 14.97 5.13
N ASN A 427 -7.89 14.94 6.43
CA ASN A 427 -6.50 15.03 6.90
C ASN A 427 -6.31 14.09 8.11
N ASN A 428 -6.67 12.80 7.93
CA ASN A 428 -6.63 11.79 8.97
C ASN A 428 -5.26 11.10 9.01
N TYR A 429 -4.86 10.64 10.21
CA TYR A 429 -3.64 9.87 10.38
C TYR A 429 -3.96 8.44 10.80
N GLY A 430 -3.20 7.49 10.30
CA GLY A 430 -3.33 6.09 10.68
C GLY A 430 -2.15 5.61 11.52
N MET A 431 -2.42 4.68 12.41
CA MET A 431 -1.41 3.95 13.17
C MET A 431 -1.56 2.47 12.90
N HIS A 432 -0.48 1.81 12.53
CA HIS A 432 -0.44 0.36 12.39
C HIS A 432 -0.32 -0.34 13.74
N GLY A 433 -0.72 -1.62 13.82
CA GLY A 433 -0.59 -2.48 14.98
C GLY A 433 0.24 -3.72 14.68
N ALA A 434 1.55 -3.65 14.95
CA ALA A 434 2.47 -4.75 14.68
C ALA A 434 2.44 -5.82 15.76
N GLY A 435 2.37 -7.10 15.36
CA GLY A 435 2.51 -8.25 16.23
C GLY A 435 1.30 -8.53 17.14
N LEU A 436 0.08 -8.14 16.72
CA LEU A 436 -1.14 -8.36 17.49
C LEU A 436 -1.34 -9.84 17.88
N SER A 437 -1.19 -10.76 16.93
CA SER A 437 -1.31 -12.21 17.19
C SER A 437 -0.24 -12.71 18.16
N ASN A 438 1.02 -12.27 18.00
CA ASN A 438 2.09 -12.61 18.93
C ASN A 438 1.80 -12.14 20.37
N ALA A 439 1.28 -10.93 20.51
CA ALA A 439 0.88 -10.38 21.80
C ALA A 439 -0.29 -11.17 22.42
N ALA A 440 -1.32 -11.45 21.63
CA ALA A 440 -2.46 -12.26 22.10
C ALA A 440 -2.04 -13.66 22.51
N ASP A 441 -1.18 -14.31 21.74
CA ASP A 441 -0.63 -15.64 22.05
C ASP A 441 0.24 -15.63 23.31
N ALA A 442 1.02 -14.55 23.52
CA ALA A 442 1.85 -14.40 24.71
C ALA A 442 0.99 -14.18 25.97
N VAL A 443 -0.03 -13.33 25.91
CA VAL A 443 -0.99 -13.12 27.01
C VAL A 443 -1.76 -14.41 27.31
N THR A 444 -2.14 -15.16 26.28
CA THR A 444 -2.80 -16.47 26.42
C THR A 444 -1.90 -17.47 27.15
N ALA A 445 -0.63 -17.56 26.78
CA ALA A 445 0.31 -18.48 27.42
C ALA A 445 0.55 -18.10 28.90
N ILE A 446 0.62 -16.81 29.21
CA ILE A 446 0.71 -16.30 30.60
C ILE A 446 -0.53 -16.69 31.37
N LYS A 447 -1.75 -16.46 30.80
CA LYS A 447 -2.98 -16.86 31.45
C LYS A 447 -2.97 -18.33 31.80
N VAL A 448 -2.70 -19.19 30.82
CA VAL A 448 -2.74 -20.66 31.00
C VAL A 448 -1.69 -21.11 32.02
N LYS A 449 -0.43 -20.72 31.86
CA LYS A 449 0.69 -21.29 32.64
C LYS A 449 0.86 -20.66 34.03
N VAL A 450 0.63 -19.33 34.13
CA VAL A 450 0.85 -18.62 35.38
C VAL A 450 -0.41 -18.55 36.25
N PHE A 451 -1.56 -18.20 35.65
CA PHE A 451 -2.78 -17.96 36.42
C PHE A 451 -3.67 -19.20 36.58
N ASP A 452 -3.91 -19.95 35.49
CA ASP A 452 -4.85 -21.08 35.51
C ASP A 452 -4.16 -22.36 36.03
N GLU A 453 -3.11 -22.83 35.39
CA GLU A 453 -2.37 -24.04 35.77
C GLU A 453 -1.43 -23.81 37.00
N LYS A 454 -0.96 -22.60 37.18
CA LYS A 454 0.06 -22.25 38.16
C LYS A 454 1.30 -23.13 38.09
N SER A 455 1.62 -23.57 36.87
CA SER A 455 2.75 -24.45 36.58
C SER A 455 4.06 -23.70 36.37
N VAL A 456 4.00 -22.36 36.22
CA VAL A 456 5.14 -21.46 36.03
C VAL A 456 4.91 -20.23 36.91
N THR A 457 5.92 -19.86 37.68
CA THR A 457 5.88 -18.60 38.47
C THR A 457 6.25 -17.42 37.59
N PRO A 458 5.82 -16.17 37.93
CA PRO A 458 6.25 -14.96 37.25
C PRO A 458 7.77 -14.83 37.12
N ASP A 459 8.51 -15.16 38.19
CA ASP A 459 9.99 -15.08 38.24
C ASP A 459 10.63 -16.08 37.27
N GLU A 460 10.13 -17.33 37.22
CA GLU A 460 10.63 -18.36 36.31
C GLU A 460 10.37 -17.97 34.85
N LEU A 461 9.18 -17.40 34.55
CA LEU A 461 8.86 -16.93 33.21
C LEU A 461 9.77 -15.78 32.78
N ASN A 462 9.96 -14.78 33.66
CA ASN A 462 10.84 -13.64 33.40
C ASN A 462 12.31 -14.10 33.22
N ALA A 463 12.81 -14.99 34.06
CA ALA A 463 14.15 -15.56 33.92
C ALA A 463 14.33 -16.30 32.58
N ALA A 464 13.33 -17.07 32.14
CA ALA A 464 13.37 -17.79 30.87
C ALA A 464 13.35 -16.83 29.64
N ILE A 465 12.56 -15.77 29.72
CA ILE A 465 12.49 -14.72 28.68
C ILE A 465 13.82 -13.96 28.60
N GLU A 466 14.36 -13.52 29.71
CA GLU A 466 15.65 -12.82 29.78
C GLU A 466 16.81 -13.68 29.27
N ALA A 467 16.80 -14.98 29.58
CA ALA A 467 17.76 -15.96 29.05
C ALA A 467 17.51 -16.33 27.58
N ASN A 468 16.56 -15.71 26.87
CA ASN A 468 16.16 -16.09 25.52
C ASN A 468 15.86 -17.60 25.37
N PHE A 469 15.28 -18.17 26.43
CA PHE A 469 15.02 -19.60 26.62
C PHE A 469 16.25 -20.51 26.62
N GLU A 470 17.47 -19.96 26.78
CA GLU A 470 18.66 -20.79 27.00
C GLU A 470 18.56 -21.50 28.34
N GLY A 471 18.63 -22.83 28.33
CA GLY A 471 18.39 -23.65 29.52
C GLY A 471 16.93 -23.90 29.89
N PHE A 472 15.96 -23.27 29.17
CA PHE A 472 14.52 -23.35 29.43
C PHE A 472 13.74 -23.97 28.26
N SER A 473 14.31 -24.94 27.55
CA SER A 473 13.71 -25.52 26.35
C SER A 473 12.36 -26.19 26.62
N GLU A 474 12.18 -26.86 27.76
CA GLU A 474 10.92 -27.49 28.14
C GLU A 474 9.83 -26.44 28.39
N LEU A 475 10.13 -25.36 29.09
CA LEU A 475 9.23 -24.27 29.34
C LEU A 475 8.84 -23.60 27.98
N ARG A 476 9.81 -23.33 27.12
CA ARG A 476 9.53 -22.78 25.77
C ARG A 476 8.54 -23.66 24.99
N ASN A 477 8.77 -24.97 24.98
CA ASN A 477 7.87 -25.90 24.29
C ASN A 477 6.47 -25.93 24.93
N ALA A 478 6.37 -25.81 26.25
CA ALA A 478 5.09 -25.71 26.95
C ALA A 478 4.34 -24.41 26.61
N LEU A 479 5.05 -23.27 26.44
CA LEU A 479 4.48 -22.00 26.01
C LEU A 479 4.01 -22.06 24.53
N ILE A 480 4.80 -22.67 23.64
CA ILE A 480 4.42 -22.88 22.24
C ILE A 480 3.17 -23.74 22.14
N ALA A 481 3.02 -24.74 23.02
CA ALA A 481 1.88 -25.65 23.03
C ALA A 481 0.57 -25.04 23.58
N CYS A 482 0.61 -23.84 24.18
CA CYS A 482 -0.60 -23.14 24.61
C CYS A 482 -1.51 -22.79 23.43
N PRO A 483 -2.82 -22.61 23.64
CA PRO A 483 -3.73 -22.13 22.61
C PRO A 483 -3.19 -20.90 21.90
N LYS A 484 -3.40 -20.84 20.57
CA LYS A 484 -2.90 -19.80 19.69
C LYS A 484 -4.03 -19.25 18.80
N THR A 485 -3.93 -17.97 18.46
CA THR A 485 -4.77 -17.33 17.44
C THR A 485 -4.67 -18.08 16.11
N GLY A 486 -5.77 -18.17 15.37
CA GLY A 486 -5.86 -18.86 14.09
C GLY A 486 -6.45 -20.26 14.13
N ASN A 487 -6.85 -20.73 15.31
CA ASN A 487 -7.45 -22.07 15.50
C ASN A 487 -8.93 -22.05 15.90
N ASN A 488 -9.60 -20.89 15.81
CA ASN A 488 -10.98 -20.70 16.25
C ASN A 488 -11.15 -21.10 17.74
N ASP A 489 -10.21 -20.69 18.56
CA ASP A 489 -10.24 -20.89 20.01
C ASP A 489 -10.66 -19.59 20.70
N ALA A 490 -11.71 -19.66 21.49
CA ALA A 490 -12.34 -18.49 22.13
C ALA A 490 -11.39 -17.73 23.08
N LEU A 491 -10.40 -18.40 23.66
CA LEU A 491 -9.47 -17.76 24.61
C LEU A 491 -8.49 -16.83 23.90
N PRO A 492 -7.60 -17.28 22.98
CA PRO A 492 -6.69 -16.38 22.29
C PRO A 492 -7.41 -15.37 21.38
N ASP A 493 -8.52 -15.77 20.74
CA ASP A 493 -9.30 -14.88 19.89
C ASP A 493 -9.98 -13.76 20.71
N GLY A 494 -10.44 -14.08 21.92
CA GLY A 494 -10.99 -13.09 22.86
C GLY A 494 -9.94 -12.08 23.33
N ILE A 495 -8.74 -12.55 23.65
CA ILE A 495 -7.61 -11.69 24.04
C ILE A 495 -7.16 -10.82 22.86
N MET A 496 -7.09 -11.37 21.65
CA MET A 496 -6.76 -10.61 20.43
C MET A 496 -7.75 -9.45 20.22
N ARG A 497 -9.05 -9.73 20.38
CA ARG A 497 -10.12 -8.69 20.33
C ARG A 497 -9.89 -7.61 21.37
N GLU A 498 -9.61 -7.97 22.62
CA GLU A 498 -9.41 -6.99 23.70
C GLU A 498 -8.22 -6.07 23.45
N LEU A 499 -7.12 -6.62 22.97
CA LEU A 499 -5.93 -5.84 22.61
C LEU A 499 -6.20 -4.91 21.42
N ALA A 500 -6.89 -5.40 20.38
CA ALA A 500 -7.30 -4.61 19.23
C ALA A 500 -8.19 -3.43 19.63
N TYR A 501 -9.18 -3.67 20.51
CA TYR A 501 -10.07 -2.62 20.98
C TYR A 501 -9.37 -1.64 21.93
N ALA A 502 -8.49 -2.11 22.81
CA ALA A 502 -7.68 -1.22 23.65
C ALA A 502 -6.84 -0.25 22.80
N PHE A 503 -6.31 -0.73 21.66
CA PHE A 503 -5.61 0.12 20.72
C PHE A 503 -6.52 1.15 20.04
N ALA A 504 -7.67 0.72 19.52
CA ALA A 504 -8.66 1.60 18.90
C ALA A 504 -9.18 2.67 19.88
N ASP A 505 -9.48 2.25 21.12
CA ASP A 505 -9.95 3.15 22.18
C ASP A 505 -8.87 4.16 22.62
N ALA A 506 -7.59 3.77 22.62
CA ALA A 506 -6.49 4.67 22.92
C ALA A 506 -6.31 5.80 21.86
N LEU A 507 -6.76 5.56 20.62
CA LEU A 507 -6.75 6.57 19.54
C LEU A 507 -8.04 7.40 19.51
N LYS A 508 -9.13 6.92 20.12
CA LYS A 508 -10.42 7.58 20.08
C LYS A 508 -10.34 8.99 20.68
N GLY A 509 -10.85 9.97 19.93
CA GLY A 509 -10.85 11.38 20.34
C GLY A 509 -9.52 12.10 20.16
N LYS A 510 -8.45 11.44 19.71
CA LYS A 510 -7.22 12.12 19.32
C LYS A 510 -7.41 12.75 17.94
N THR A 511 -7.03 14.03 17.83
CA THR A 511 -7.14 14.80 16.58
C THR A 511 -5.79 15.01 15.92
N THR A 512 -5.81 15.22 14.60
CA THR A 512 -4.65 15.68 13.84
C THR A 512 -4.59 17.20 13.82
N PRO A 513 -3.47 17.84 13.45
CA PRO A 513 -3.34 19.29 13.44
C PRO A 513 -4.35 20.02 12.53
N PHE A 514 -4.89 19.32 11.53
CA PHE A 514 -5.81 19.88 10.54
C PHE A 514 -7.25 19.37 10.70
N GLY A 515 -7.64 19.01 11.92
CA GLY A 515 -9.02 18.64 12.26
C GLY A 515 -9.42 17.20 11.90
N GLY A 516 -8.48 16.38 11.45
CA GLY A 516 -8.71 14.96 11.23
C GLY A 516 -8.64 14.12 12.51
N VAL A 517 -8.79 12.81 12.37
CA VAL A 517 -8.73 11.82 13.46
C VAL A 517 -7.62 10.81 13.26
N TRP A 518 -7.24 10.12 14.33
CA TRP A 518 -6.35 8.97 14.26
C TRP A 518 -7.15 7.68 14.07
N ARG A 519 -6.67 6.79 13.17
CA ARG A 519 -7.32 5.54 12.80
C ARG A 519 -6.42 4.36 13.14
N ALA A 520 -6.96 3.38 13.87
CA ALA A 520 -6.26 2.14 14.17
C ALA A 520 -6.30 1.18 12.97
N GLY A 521 -5.19 0.47 12.71
CA GLY A 521 -5.10 -0.55 11.67
C GLY A 521 -4.38 -1.82 12.10
N THR A 522 -4.67 -2.93 11.44
CA THR A 522 -4.08 -4.25 11.72
C THR A 522 -2.81 -4.53 10.89
N GLY A 523 -2.36 -3.57 10.07
CA GLY A 523 -1.14 -3.66 9.30
C GLY A 523 0.11 -3.62 10.17
N SER A 524 1.20 -4.22 9.70
CA SER A 524 2.48 -4.18 10.40
C SER A 524 3.55 -3.36 9.66
N ALA A 525 3.34 -3.05 8.40
CA ALA A 525 4.36 -2.52 7.52
C ALA A 525 5.68 -3.32 7.66
N MET A 526 6.85 -2.70 7.69
CA MET A 526 8.14 -3.36 7.93
C MET A 526 8.37 -3.72 9.42
N GLU A 527 7.46 -3.33 10.31
CA GLU A 527 7.64 -3.48 11.76
C GLU A 527 7.57 -4.93 12.24
N TYR A 528 7.04 -5.86 11.43
CA TYR A 528 7.17 -7.29 11.73
C TYR A 528 8.64 -7.76 11.77
N VAL A 529 9.56 -7.00 11.17
CA VAL A 529 11.02 -7.19 11.21
C VAL A 529 11.65 -6.20 12.19
N ASN A 530 11.41 -4.89 11.99
CA ASN A 530 12.12 -3.83 12.69
C ASN A 530 11.72 -3.76 14.18
N ALA A 531 10.42 -3.78 14.48
CA ALA A 531 9.92 -3.78 15.85
C ALA A 531 10.21 -5.11 16.56
N ALA A 532 10.24 -6.23 15.82
CA ALA A 532 10.61 -7.52 16.36
C ALA A 532 12.10 -7.57 16.82
N ALA A 533 12.97 -6.82 16.17
CA ALA A 533 14.39 -6.77 16.48
C ALA A 533 14.71 -6.09 17.83
N VAL A 534 13.82 -5.23 18.32
CA VAL A 534 14.02 -4.47 19.58
C VAL A 534 13.32 -5.08 20.79
N VAL A 535 12.54 -6.16 20.59
CA VAL A 535 11.84 -6.89 21.65
C VAL A 535 12.54 -8.22 21.93
N GLY A 536 12.81 -8.50 23.18
CA GLY A 536 13.38 -9.76 23.65
C GLY A 536 12.54 -10.98 23.29
N ALA A 537 12.81 -12.13 23.89
CA ALA A 537 11.94 -13.29 23.78
C ALA A 537 10.57 -12.98 24.39
N THR A 538 9.51 -13.67 23.93
CA THR A 538 8.13 -13.42 24.36
C THR A 538 7.45 -14.72 24.82
N ALA A 539 6.43 -14.60 25.68
CA ALA A 539 5.77 -15.74 26.31
C ALA A 539 4.98 -16.64 25.33
N ASP A 540 4.81 -16.27 24.07
CA ASP A 540 4.31 -17.16 23.00
C ASP A 540 5.34 -18.19 22.53
N GLY A 541 6.58 -18.13 23.07
CA GLY A 541 7.71 -18.99 22.74
C GLY A 541 8.62 -18.45 21.63
N ARG A 542 8.38 -17.21 21.14
CA ARG A 542 9.25 -16.51 20.19
C ARG A 542 10.56 -16.14 20.85
N LYS A 543 11.69 -16.39 20.18
CA LYS A 543 13.02 -15.94 20.62
C LYS A 543 13.29 -14.50 20.16
N ALA A 544 14.20 -13.82 20.85
CA ALA A 544 14.72 -12.53 20.41
C ALA A 544 15.26 -12.61 18.98
N GLY A 545 14.94 -11.61 18.14
CA GLY A 545 15.34 -11.58 16.74
C GLY A 545 14.47 -12.42 15.78
N GLU A 546 13.58 -13.27 16.29
CA GLU A 546 12.58 -13.92 15.44
C GLU A 546 11.47 -12.90 15.05
N TYR A 547 10.98 -13.00 13.81
CA TYR A 547 9.98 -12.08 13.27
C TYR A 547 8.60 -12.24 13.92
N TYR A 548 7.80 -11.18 13.89
CA TYR A 548 6.37 -11.25 14.19
C TYR A 548 5.56 -11.81 13.05
N ALA A 549 4.27 -12.04 13.30
CA ALA A 549 3.27 -12.21 12.26
C ALA A 549 3.23 -10.99 11.33
N CYS A 550 3.11 -11.25 10.01
CA CYS A 550 3.02 -10.21 9.01
C CYS A 550 1.59 -9.69 8.93
N SER A 551 1.36 -8.43 9.25
CA SER A 551 0.01 -7.83 9.28
C SER A 551 -0.95 -8.60 10.20
N PHE A 552 -2.20 -8.75 9.81
CA PHE A 552 -3.22 -9.48 10.55
C PHE A 552 -3.17 -10.98 10.18
N SER A 553 -2.25 -11.74 10.79
CA SER A 553 -2.01 -13.14 10.51
C SER A 553 -1.67 -13.93 11.78
N PRO A 554 -1.82 -15.27 11.77
CA PRO A 554 -1.35 -16.12 12.87
C PRO A 554 0.14 -15.95 13.14
N SER A 555 0.55 -16.08 14.40
CA SER A 555 1.96 -16.02 14.79
C SER A 555 2.77 -17.17 14.17
N LEU A 556 4.08 -16.96 13.94
CA LEU A 556 4.97 -17.98 13.38
C LEU A 556 5.23 -19.16 14.33
N THR A 557 4.74 -19.11 15.57
CA THR A 557 4.77 -20.22 16.53
C THR A 557 3.47 -21.03 16.54
N ALA A 558 2.41 -20.56 15.89
CA ALA A 558 1.12 -21.22 15.85
C ALA A 558 1.14 -22.45 14.92
N ARG A 559 0.58 -23.57 15.40
CA ARG A 559 0.25 -24.72 14.56
C ARG A 559 -1.22 -24.62 14.20
N LEU A 560 -1.51 -24.44 12.91
CA LEU A 560 -2.86 -24.15 12.44
C LEU A 560 -3.61 -25.44 12.09
N SER A 561 -4.89 -25.49 12.48
CA SER A 561 -5.79 -26.60 12.17
C SER A 561 -6.28 -26.59 10.73
N GLY A 562 -6.23 -25.45 10.06
CA GLY A 562 -6.62 -25.28 8.66
C GLY A 562 -6.98 -23.84 8.29
N PRO A 563 -7.10 -23.53 6.99
CA PRO A 563 -7.37 -22.16 6.54
C PRO A 563 -8.73 -21.63 7.00
N LEU A 564 -9.75 -22.48 7.11
CA LEU A 564 -11.07 -22.06 7.57
C LEU A 564 -11.07 -21.71 9.06
N SER A 565 -10.34 -22.46 9.91
CA SER A 565 -10.22 -22.11 11.33
C SER A 565 -9.50 -20.78 11.52
N ALA A 566 -8.50 -20.50 10.69
CA ALA A 566 -7.83 -19.20 10.69
C ALA A 566 -8.80 -18.06 10.26
N VAL A 567 -9.60 -18.26 9.21
CA VAL A 567 -10.65 -17.31 8.83
C VAL A 567 -11.63 -17.10 9.98
N GLN A 568 -12.11 -18.15 10.65
CA GLN A 568 -13.04 -18.04 11.79
C GLN A 568 -12.43 -17.25 12.95
N SER A 569 -11.17 -17.49 13.28
CA SER A 569 -10.42 -16.79 14.33
C SER A 569 -10.31 -15.29 14.04
N PHE A 570 -9.86 -14.95 12.84
CA PHE A 570 -9.60 -13.56 12.43
C PHE A 570 -10.87 -12.77 12.01
N THR A 571 -12.03 -13.39 12.04
CA THR A 571 -13.35 -12.77 11.88
C THR A 571 -14.24 -13.01 13.10
N SER A 572 -13.66 -13.30 14.27
CA SER A 572 -14.40 -13.60 15.50
C SER A 572 -14.96 -12.36 16.21
N PHE A 573 -14.56 -11.17 15.77
CA PHE A 573 -14.98 -9.88 16.35
C PHE A 573 -15.14 -8.79 15.28
N ASP A 574 -15.80 -7.70 15.62
CA ASP A 574 -15.98 -6.55 14.74
C ASP A 574 -14.64 -5.87 14.44
N LEU A 575 -14.27 -5.79 13.16
CA LEU A 575 -13.03 -5.21 12.69
C LEU A 575 -13.14 -3.71 12.33
N ALA A 576 -14.36 -3.13 12.35
CA ALA A 576 -14.55 -1.73 12.01
C ALA A 576 -13.68 -0.76 12.85
N PRO A 577 -13.50 -0.96 14.18
CA PRO A 577 -12.65 -0.09 14.99
C PRO A 577 -11.16 -0.08 14.61
N VAL A 578 -10.67 -1.11 13.91
CA VAL A 578 -9.27 -1.27 13.51
C VAL A 578 -9.10 -1.34 11.98
N CYS A 579 -9.99 -0.69 11.24
CA CYS A 579 -10.12 -0.79 9.78
C CYS A 579 -9.29 0.24 8.99
N ASN A 580 -8.15 0.72 9.52
CA ASN A 580 -7.24 1.60 8.75
C ASN A 580 -6.48 0.84 7.64
N GLY A 581 -6.67 -0.46 7.52
CA GLY A 581 -5.99 -1.38 6.62
C GLY A 581 -5.07 -2.35 7.36
N GLY A 582 -4.64 -3.38 6.65
CA GLY A 582 -3.84 -4.47 7.18
C GLY A 582 -4.53 -5.81 7.00
N PRO A 583 -4.28 -6.50 5.87
CA PRO A 583 -5.04 -7.67 5.47
C PRO A 583 -4.81 -8.84 6.41
N PHE A 584 -5.87 -9.62 6.63
CA PHE A 584 -5.70 -11.02 7.01
C PHE A 584 -4.92 -11.72 5.91
N THR A 585 -3.71 -12.17 6.25
CA THR A 585 -2.79 -12.75 5.28
C THR A 585 -2.53 -14.20 5.59
N ILE A 586 -2.72 -15.07 4.58
CA ILE A 586 -2.42 -16.51 4.68
C ILE A 586 -1.61 -16.98 3.49
N GLU A 587 -0.78 -17.99 3.76
CA GLU A 587 0.01 -18.67 2.76
C GLU A 587 -0.68 -19.99 2.37
N ILE A 588 -0.81 -20.26 1.08
CA ILE A 588 -1.35 -21.52 0.55
C ILE A 588 -0.30 -22.14 -0.37
N HIS A 589 -0.08 -23.44 -0.23
CA HIS A 589 0.83 -24.14 -1.13
C HIS A 589 0.31 -24.12 -2.57
N ASP A 590 1.17 -23.81 -3.55
CA ASP A 590 0.78 -23.68 -4.95
C ASP A 590 0.16 -24.97 -5.54
N ALA A 591 0.44 -26.13 -4.93
CA ALA A 591 -0.18 -27.39 -5.28
C ALA A 591 -1.71 -27.40 -5.16
N VAL A 592 -2.30 -26.53 -4.35
CA VAL A 592 -3.77 -26.39 -4.25
C VAL A 592 -4.36 -26.00 -5.60
N PHE A 593 -3.62 -25.24 -6.41
CA PHE A 593 -4.07 -24.76 -7.72
C PHE A 593 -3.78 -25.71 -8.90
N ARG A 594 -3.45 -26.99 -8.63
CA ARG A 594 -3.21 -27.99 -9.69
C ARG A 594 -4.44 -28.29 -10.54
N ASN A 595 -5.63 -27.99 -10.03
CA ASN A 595 -6.89 -28.22 -10.71
C ASN A 595 -7.90 -27.10 -10.40
N ALA A 596 -9.01 -27.07 -11.16
CA ALA A 596 -10.06 -26.07 -11.01
C ALA A 596 -10.80 -26.16 -9.65
N GLU A 597 -10.81 -27.31 -8.99
CA GLU A 597 -11.43 -27.48 -7.67
C GLU A 597 -10.69 -26.68 -6.60
N GLY A 598 -9.36 -26.61 -6.66
CA GLY A 598 -8.55 -25.79 -5.75
C GLY A 598 -8.82 -24.29 -5.94
N GLU A 599 -8.99 -23.82 -7.18
CA GLU A 599 -9.38 -22.43 -7.46
C GLU A 599 -10.75 -22.11 -6.84
N LYS A 600 -11.75 -22.96 -7.01
CA LYS A 600 -13.08 -22.78 -6.43
C LYS A 600 -13.07 -22.79 -4.89
N LYS A 601 -12.30 -23.70 -4.27
CA LYS A 601 -12.16 -23.75 -2.81
C LYS A 601 -11.49 -22.50 -2.26
N THR A 602 -10.49 -21.98 -2.94
CA THR A 602 -9.83 -20.73 -2.54
C THR A 602 -10.78 -19.55 -2.69
N ALA A 603 -11.55 -19.46 -3.78
CA ALA A 603 -12.58 -18.44 -3.96
C ALA A 603 -13.65 -18.51 -2.86
N ALA A 604 -14.11 -19.71 -2.50
CA ALA A 604 -15.06 -19.93 -1.42
C ALA A 604 -14.49 -19.53 -0.04
N LEU A 605 -13.19 -19.75 0.19
CA LEU A 605 -12.51 -19.33 1.42
C LEU A 605 -12.46 -17.79 1.54
N VAL A 606 -12.12 -17.11 0.45
CA VAL A 606 -12.16 -15.63 0.41
C VAL A 606 -13.56 -15.12 0.67
N LYS A 607 -14.57 -15.70 -0.03
CA LYS A 607 -15.96 -15.31 0.20
C LYS A 607 -16.40 -15.55 1.65
N ALA A 608 -16.03 -16.67 2.24
CA ALA A 608 -16.33 -16.96 3.65
C ALA A 608 -15.73 -15.91 4.60
N PHE A 609 -14.54 -15.40 4.33
CA PHE A 609 -13.94 -14.31 5.10
C PHE A 609 -14.76 -13.01 4.98
N ILE A 610 -15.18 -12.67 3.76
CA ILE A 610 -16.01 -11.48 3.48
C ILE A 610 -17.37 -11.57 4.18
N ASP A 611 -18.08 -12.71 3.97
CA ASP A 611 -19.41 -12.94 4.54
C ASP A 611 -19.41 -12.97 6.09
N ARG A 612 -18.28 -13.23 6.71
CA ARG A 612 -18.09 -13.22 8.16
C ARG A 612 -17.67 -11.86 8.71
N GLY A 613 -17.62 -10.81 7.89
CA GLY A 613 -17.27 -9.46 8.33
C GLY A 613 -15.75 -9.19 8.39
N GLY A 614 -14.94 -9.97 7.68
CA GLY A 614 -13.53 -9.63 7.50
C GLY A 614 -13.38 -8.36 6.66
N HIS A 615 -12.44 -7.49 7.01
CA HIS A 615 -12.27 -6.19 6.31
C HIS A 615 -11.40 -6.27 5.07
N GLN A 616 -10.30 -7.03 5.10
CA GLN A 616 -9.34 -7.14 3.99
C GLN A 616 -8.61 -8.49 4.07
N ILE A 617 -8.48 -9.19 2.94
CA ILE A 617 -7.79 -10.49 2.86
C ILE A 617 -6.82 -10.54 1.70
N GLN A 618 -5.67 -11.15 1.95
CA GLN A 618 -4.63 -11.46 0.96
C GLN A 618 -4.25 -12.93 1.06
N ILE A 619 -4.21 -13.63 -0.07
CA ILE A 619 -3.75 -15.01 -0.16
C ILE A 619 -2.49 -15.07 -1.03
N ASN A 620 -1.43 -15.65 -0.49
CA ASN A 620 -0.18 -15.85 -1.20
C ASN A 620 -0.04 -17.34 -1.59
N ALA A 621 0.07 -17.60 -2.89
CA ALA A 621 0.36 -18.94 -3.41
C ALA A 621 1.88 -19.10 -3.50
N ILE A 622 2.46 -19.98 -2.68
CA ILE A 622 3.92 -20.14 -2.59
C ILE A 622 4.34 -21.61 -2.58
N ASN A 623 5.61 -21.83 -2.92
CA ASN A 623 6.24 -23.14 -2.91
C ASN A 623 7.61 -23.02 -2.25
N ARG A 624 7.74 -23.62 -1.07
CA ARG A 624 8.96 -23.53 -0.24
C ARG A 624 10.19 -24.08 -0.96
N ASP A 625 10.07 -25.25 -1.59
CA ASP A 625 11.20 -25.89 -2.26
C ASP A 625 11.73 -25.05 -3.41
N LYS A 626 10.79 -24.43 -4.18
CA LYS A 626 11.15 -23.46 -5.23
C LYS A 626 11.83 -22.23 -4.69
N LEU A 627 11.44 -21.71 -3.51
CA LEU A 627 12.09 -20.56 -2.87
C LEU A 627 13.49 -20.90 -2.39
N LEU A 628 13.69 -22.09 -1.81
CA LEU A 628 15.01 -22.56 -1.40
C LEU A 628 15.96 -22.74 -2.59
N ASP A 629 15.46 -23.32 -3.68
CA ASP A 629 16.23 -23.44 -4.92
C ASP A 629 16.54 -22.08 -5.53
N ALA A 630 15.59 -21.14 -5.53
CA ALA A 630 15.80 -19.79 -6.00
C ALA A 630 16.79 -18.98 -5.14
N GLN A 631 16.88 -19.26 -3.84
CA GLN A 631 17.88 -18.64 -2.97
C GLN A 631 19.29 -19.20 -3.23
N ALA A 632 19.38 -20.50 -3.53
CA ALA A 632 20.65 -21.18 -3.84
C ALA A 632 21.14 -20.89 -5.28
N HIS A 633 20.22 -20.74 -6.23
CA HIS A 633 20.46 -20.58 -7.66
C HIS A 633 19.68 -19.41 -8.26
N PRO A 634 19.91 -18.16 -7.81
CA PRO A 634 19.11 -16.99 -8.21
C PRO A 634 19.13 -16.72 -9.73
N GLU A 635 20.20 -17.12 -10.42
CA GLU A 635 20.34 -17.01 -11.87
C GLU A 635 19.27 -17.78 -12.66
N ASN A 636 18.71 -18.84 -12.08
CA ASN A 636 17.64 -19.63 -12.69
C ASN A 636 16.25 -18.99 -12.51
N TYR A 637 16.14 -18.01 -11.60
CA TYR A 637 14.86 -17.41 -11.18
C TYR A 637 14.85 -15.87 -11.28
N PRO A 638 15.36 -15.24 -12.35
CA PRO A 638 15.51 -13.77 -12.41
C PRO A 638 14.20 -13.01 -12.36
N ASN A 639 13.08 -13.67 -12.67
CA ASN A 639 11.74 -13.08 -12.70
C ASN A 639 10.77 -13.73 -11.70
N LEU A 640 11.27 -14.45 -10.69
CA LEU A 640 10.41 -14.97 -9.63
C LEU A 640 9.94 -13.83 -8.75
N ILE A 641 8.64 -13.57 -8.78
CA ILE A 641 7.98 -12.56 -7.95
C ILE A 641 7.47 -13.25 -6.68
N VAL A 642 7.63 -12.59 -5.55
CA VAL A 642 7.06 -13.01 -4.26
C VAL A 642 6.39 -11.83 -3.57
N ARG A 643 5.41 -12.13 -2.74
CA ARG A 643 4.79 -11.16 -1.86
C ARG A 643 5.57 -11.07 -0.55
N VAL A 644 6.15 -9.94 -0.25
CA VAL A 644 6.93 -9.75 0.99
C VAL A 644 5.98 -9.43 2.15
N TRP A 645 5.21 -8.36 2.04
CA TRP A 645 4.12 -8.01 2.96
C TRP A 645 3.01 -7.20 2.26
N GLY A 646 3.05 -5.91 2.17
CA GLY A 646 2.12 -5.07 1.40
C GLY A 646 2.57 -4.79 -0.03
N TRP A 647 3.73 -5.31 -0.42
CA TRP A 647 4.35 -5.14 -1.72
C TRP A 647 4.94 -6.46 -2.22
N SER A 648 5.18 -6.52 -3.52
CA SER A 648 5.79 -7.67 -4.18
C SER A 648 7.17 -7.30 -4.71
N GLY A 649 8.08 -8.25 -4.82
CA GLY A 649 9.41 -8.01 -5.34
C GLY A 649 9.99 -9.21 -6.07
N TYR A 650 11.06 -8.97 -6.82
CA TYR A 650 11.84 -10.05 -7.43
C TYR A 650 12.66 -10.75 -6.36
N PHE A 651 12.33 -12.01 -6.06
CA PHE A 651 12.92 -12.77 -4.97
C PHE A 651 14.46 -12.78 -4.99
N ALA A 652 15.05 -12.98 -6.15
CA ALA A 652 16.51 -13.01 -6.33
C ALA A 652 17.21 -11.66 -6.02
N GLU A 653 16.47 -10.55 -6.01
CA GLU A 653 17.00 -9.21 -5.76
C GLU A 653 16.69 -8.68 -4.34
N LEU A 654 15.99 -9.46 -3.52
CA LEU A 654 15.70 -9.11 -2.13
C LEU A 654 16.93 -9.34 -1.24
N ASP A 655 17.09 -8.50 -0.21
CA ASP A 655 18.04 -8.78 0.88
C ASP A 655 17.71 -10.11 1.54
N LYS A 656 18.76 -10.83 1.96
CA LYS A 656 18.64 -12.18 2.55
C LYS A 656 17.62 -12.27 3.68
N LYS A 657 17.52 -11.25 4.55
CA LYS A 657 16.54 -11.22 5.66
C LYS A 657 15.09 -11.31 5.19
N TYR A 658 14.76 -10.71 4.05
CA TYR A 658 13.41 -10.79 3.47
C TYR A 658 13.18 -12.12 2.75
N GLN A 659 14.21 -12.64 2.05
CA GLN A 659 14.14 -14.00 1.46
C GLN A 659 13.88 -15.05 2.56
N ASP A 660 14.66 -15.01 3.64
CA ASP A 660 14.55 -15.95 4.77
C ASP A 660 13.16 -15.85 5.42
N HIS A 661 12.61 -14.65 5.56
CA HIS A 661 11.26 -14.45 6.08
C HIS A 661 10.17 -15.07 5.17
N VAL A 662 10.25 -14.85 3.85
CA VAL A 662 9.30 -15.42 2.89
C VAL A 662 9.38 -16.95 2.90
N ILE A 663 10.59 -17.53 2.98
CA ILE A 663 10.80 -18.98 3.10
C ILE A 663 10.19 -19.49 4.40
N LYS A 664 10.43 -18.81 5.53
CA LYS A 664 9.89 -19.22 6.84
C LYS A 664 8.37 -19.20 6.86
N ARG A 665 7.73 -18.19 6.27
CA ARG A 665 6.26 -18.17 6.11
C ARG A 665 5.75 -19.37 5.32
N ALA A 666 6.47 -19.80 4.29
CA ALA A 666 6.14 -20.96 3.49
C ALA A 666 6.17 -22.31 4.27
N GLU A 667 6.80 -22.34 5.44
CA GLU A 667 6.83 -23.53 6.32
C GLU A 667 5.47 -23.76 7.02
N PHE A 668 4.66 -22.71 7.14
CA PHE A 668 3.34 -22.76 7.80
C PHE A 668 2.18 -22.93 6.82
N ASN A 669 2.46 -23.42 5.61
CA ASN A 669 1.45 -23.65 4.60
C ASN A 669 0.41 -24.69 5.06
N PHE A 670 -0.84 -24.41 4.73
CA PHE A 670 -1.89 -25.41 4.75
C PHE A 670 -1.66 -26.38 3.58
N GLY A 671 -1.01 -27.49 3.85
CA GLY A 671 -0.69 -28.55 2.91
C GLY A 671 -1.80 -29.58 2.82
#